data_ccee8c24c95766e77b0391176c71ae98
#
_entry.id   ccee8c24c95766e77b0391176c71ae98
#
_cell.length_a   1.000
_cell.length_b   1.000
_cell.length_c   1.000
_cell.angle_alpha   90.00
_cell.angle_beta   90.00
_cell.angle_gamma   90.00
#
_symmetry.space_group_name_H-M   'P 1'
#
loop_
_entity.id
_entity.type
_entity.pdbx_description
1 polymer ?
#
loop_
_entity_poly.entity_id
_entity_poly.type
_entity_poly.pdbx_seq_one_letter_code
_entity_poly.pdbx_strand_id
1 'polypeptide(L)'
;ADLYFAHRSHLKKKDLGSKGMILREVAEHCERFDDDTLYCFAGFNILSSCEKKLMHHLRKCGKALFFWDYDSFYIDNKNHEAGYFMRDNLRDFPMPEDFKSQIQSMAGSRLKIHCVAAPSDIAQVKYAGSHLAEILAAGGENGETALILGNEDLLPLVLHSMPECIGPFNISMGLNARHTDAVAWLRIIIIMQQKARVSQGVLFYHKYVIALLNHPITALLNPECVHLGRELLKQNRVYIPAEEFSKYEALNRLFRFAGNDALSLSNYLADTISLLLDLNSQNDSGYQWQLNSEVLYSVYKNIIRLRNTIEAESVQFEAFRAFLHLIDQILKTTVVPFDGEPLVGMQVLGLLETRLLDFKNLIILSLNEGVLPKKSVSPSFIPMNLRYAYHLPTYEHSDSLFAYYFYRLLHRAENVTLVYKMATRDVGGGEKSRFIYQLQYELPAKVDFSTLGYGIGVKPTQVISIEKDAATHDFLNKLIAGKLATKKLSASNLNMYLKCPLSFYFAVVAGLREPDSIDEDGDARRIGTILHETMKGLYQVFLNNKTTLTADIIGKLMNDDRRISEELLKQCNIINRTDFNEPSQFSGKHRVFYEILKSYVTQILAYDAQYTPFSLAGLEYELNYSGEILTDGNKLPVAIKAIVDRIDVRSGLVRVLDYKTGKVKRDANALADIFSVGRSKDLDYVFQLLLYCTMIKKTGMFTGSVQPAILSVQELYSDAETLLKIEKQAIHSLSDETGDAFNEMLNDLIAEIANPKIAFFQAPEQKKCEWCLFRNICNIY
;
A
#
# COMPACT_ATOMS: atom_id res chain seq x y z
N ALA A 1 0.02 28.23 35.57
CA ALA A 1 0.57 28.34 36.92
C ALA A 1 -0.18 27.39 37.87
N ASP A 2 -1.49 27.49 37.96
CA ASP A 2 -2.31 26.76 38.95
C ASP A 2 -2.20 25.23 38.78
N LEU A 3 -2.23 24.73 37.53
CA LEU A 3 -2.05 23.32 37.24
C LEU A 3 -0.68 22.80 37.71
N TYR A 4 0.39 23.59 37.50
CA TYR A 4 1.75 23.23 37.95
C TYR A 4 1.82 23.12 39.48
N PHE A 5 1.28 24.11 40.20
CA PHE A 5 1.28 24.09 41.66
C PHE A 5 0.40 23.01 42.25
N ALA A 6 -0.77 22.77 41.66
CA ALA A 6 -1.65 21.68 42.04
C ALA A 6 -0.97 20.32 41.84
N HIS A 7 -0.35 20.07 40.69
CA HIS A 7 0.41 18.85 40.39
C HIS A 7 1.56 18.63 41.37
N ARG A 8 2.36 19.68 41.61
CA ARG A 8 3.48 19.64 42.57
C ARG A 8 2.98 19.32 44.00
N SER A 9 1.91 19.95 44.42
CA SER A 9 1.32 19.71 45.74
C SER A 9 0.77 18.28 45.87
N HIS A 10 0.14 17.77 44.81
CA HIS A 10 -0.36 16.40 44.79
C HIS A 10 0.76 15.37 44.89
N LEU A 11 1.84 15.52 44.13
CA LEU A 11 3.00 14.64 44.21
C LEU A 11 3.64 14.66 45.59
N LYS A 12 3.85 15.87 46.16
CA LYS A 12 4.41 15.99 47.54
C LYS A 12 3.56 15.30 48.58
N LYS A 13 2.22 15.37 48.48
CA LYS A 13 1.31 14.65 49.42
C LYS A 13 1.44 13.13 49.33
N LYS A 14 1.84 12.61 48.16
CA LYS A 14 2.06 11.15 47.93
C LYS A 14 3.51 10.73 48.19
N ASP A 15 4.36 11.63 48.68
CA ASP A 15 5.83 11.43 48.82
C ASP A 15 6.51 11.02 47.52
N LEU A 16 6.04 11.62 46.40
CA LEU A 16 6.55 11.41 45.05
C LEU A 16 7.14 12.71 44.52
N GLY A 17 8.13 12.60 43.61
CA GLY A 17 8.73 13.71 42.92
C GLY A 17 9.04 13.41 41.46
N SER A 18 8.76 14.35 40.56
CA SER A 18 9.30 14.30 39.21
C SER A 18 10.81 14.55 39.22
N LYS A 19 11.55 14.11 38.19
CA LYS A 19 13.01 14.35 38.06
C LYS A 19 13.36 15.81 38.25
N GLY A 20 12.59 16.75 37.68
CA GLY A 20 12.82 18.19 37.85
C GLY A 20 12.55 18.69 39.27
N MET A 21 11.59 18.11 40.01
CA MET A 21 11.37 18.43 41.42
C MET A 21 12.54 17.97 42.28
N ILE A 22 13.07 16.76 42.03
CA ILE A 22 14.21 16.18 42.77
C ILE A 22 15.45 17.03 42.51
N LEU A 23 15.76 17.40 41.24
CA LEU A 23 16.89 18.26 40.89
C LEU A 23 16.80 19.65 41.57
N ARG A 24 15.60 20.20 41.65
CA ARG A 24 15.37 21.47 42.35
C ARG A 24 15.64 21.35 43.86
N GLU A 25 15.13 20.28 44.47
CA GLU A 25 15.33 20.01 45.88
C GLU A 25 16.82 19.86 46.21
N VAL A 26 17.57 19.13 45.39
CA VAL A 26 19.03 19.00 45.46
C VAL A 26 19.72 20.37 45.35
N ALA A 27 19.29 21.18 44.37
CA ALA A 27 19.88 22.48 44.17
C ALA A 27 19.53 23.50 45.28
N GLU A 28 18.40 23.34 45.97
CA GLU A 28 17.99 24.15 47.11
C GLU A 28 18.71 23.74 48.37
N HIS A 29 19.18 22.49 48.47
CA HIS A 29 19.83 21.90 49.65
C HIS A 29 21.22 21.32 49.33
N CYS A 30 22.07 22.11 48.67
CA CYS A 30 23.41 21.69 48.24
C CYS A 30 24.31 21.32 49.46
N GLU A 31 24.05 21.86 50.62
CA GLU A 31 24.76 21.58 51.88
C GLU A 31 24.71 20.10 52.30
N ARG A 32 23.78 19.33 51.79
CA ARG A 32 23.69 17.86 52.02
C ARG A 32 24.86 17.09 51.39
N PHE A 33 25.63 17.72 50.53
CA PHE A 33 26.81 17.15 49.86
C PHE A 33 28.13 17.63 50.50
N ASP A 34 28.09 18.18 51.71
CA ASP A 34 29.26 18.66 52.44
C ASP A 34 29.94 17.52 53.23
N ASP A 35 29.93 16.29 52.69
CA ASP A 35 30.69 15.14 53.14
C ASP A 35 32.18 15.22 52.76
N ASP A 36 32.98 14.21 53.12
CA ASP A 36 34.42 14.17 52.76
C ASP A 36 34.68 13.64 51.32
N THR A 37 33.66 13.64 50.45
CA THR A 37 33.73 13.09 49.07
C THR A 37 34.29 14.13 48.14
N LEU A 38 35.24 13.74 47.26
CA LEU A 38 35.70 14.52 46.14
C LEU A 38 34.89 14.16 44.87
N TYR A 39 34.22 15.13 44.29
CA TYR A 39 33.40 14.96 43.11
C TYR A 39 34.14 15.30 41.83
N CYS A 40 34.27 14.36 40.89
CA CYS A 40 34.88 14.56 39.60
C CYS A 40 33.79 14.66 38.52
N PHE A 41 33.67 15.80 37.85
CA PHE A 41 32.77 16.06 36.77
C PHE A 41 33.49 15.94 35.43
N ALA A 42 33.19 14.93 34.62
CA ALA A 42 33.88 14.71 33.35
C ALA A 42 32.91 14.62 32.18
N GLY A 43 33.24 15.26 31.04
CA GLY A 43 32.55 15.09 29.75
C GLY A 43 31.17 15.71 29.64
N PHE A 44 30.78 16.59 30.55
CA PHE A 44 29.53 17.35 30.43
C PHE A 44 29.64 18.45 29.38
N ASN A 45 28.48 18.86 28.81
CA ASN A 45 28.40 20.04 27.94
C ASN A 45 27.29 20.99 28.40
N ILE A 46 26.03 20.62 28.22
CA ILE A 46 24.91 21.44 28.71
C ILE A 46 24.69 21.16 30.18
N LEU A 47 24.65 22.22 30.97
CA LEU A 47 24.34 22.15 32.39
C LEU A 47 23.06 22.94 32.67
N SER A 48 22.14 22.33 33.39
CA SER A 48 20.95 23.03 33.91
C SER A 48 21.34 24.02 35.02
N SER A 49 20.47 25.00 35.30
CA SER A 49 20.68 25.93 36.38
C SER A 49 20.82 25.26 37.74
N CYS A 50 20.13 24.12 37.96
CA CYS A 50 20.26 23.32 39.18
C CYS A 50 21.64 22.67 39.29
N GLU A 51 22.12 22.05 38.21
CA GLU A 51 23.46 21.45 38.15
C GLU A 51 24.56 22.49 38.33
N LYS A 52 24.45 23.62 37.68
CA LYS A 52 25.39 24.76 37.86
C LYS A 52 25.44 25.21 39.34
N LYS A 53 24.28 25.30 39.99
CA LYS A 53 24.21 25.72 41.41
C LYS A 53 24.90 24.70 42.32
N LEU A 54 24.67 23.42 42.13
CA LEU A 54 25.35 22.36 42.85
C LEU A 54 26.86 22.35 42.59
N MET A 55 27.30 22.42 41.34
CA MET A 55 28.71 22.47 40.96
C MET A 55 29.43 23.67 41.50
N HIS A 56 28.80 24.87 41.52
CA HIS A 56 29.35 26.07 42.15
C HIS A 56 29.52 25.93 43.66
N HIS A 57 28.56 25.30 44.36
CA HIS A 57 28.62 25.02 45.78
C HIS A 57 29.84 24.11 46.08
N LEU A 58 29.91 22.95 45.40
CA LEU A 58 30.99 21.97 45.58
C LEU A 58 32.37 22.54 45.25
N ARG A 59 32.46 23.38 44.22
CA ARG A 59 33.69 24.12 43.89
C ARG A 59 34.12 25.08 44.99
N LYS A 60 33.16 25.82 45.58
CA LYS A 60 33.46 26.73 46.71
C LYS A 60 33.96 25.99 47.94
N CYS A 61 33.46 24.77 48.16
CA CYS A 61 33.88 23.89 49.24
C CYS A 61 35.23 23.18 48.95
N GLY A 62 35.82 23.38 47.78
CA GLY A 62 37.06 22.69 47.37
C GLY A 62 36.87 21.18 47.07
N LYS A 63 35.65 20.73 46.86
CA LYS A 63 35.26 19.32 46.70
C LYS A 63 34.92 18.91 45.28
N ALA A 64 35.26 19.72 44.26
CA ALA A 64 34.96 19.45 42.89
C ALA A 64 36.16 19.62 41.96
N LEU A 65 36.38 18.64 41.06
CA LEU A 65 37.28 18.69 39.93
C LEU A 65 36.47 18.60 38.63
N PHE A 66 36.88 19.38 37.61
CA PHE A 66 36.17 19.48 36.35
C PHE A 66 37.08 19.10 35.18
N PHE A 67 36.59 18.21 34.30
CA PHE A 67 37.30 17.72 33.13
C PHE A 67 36.40 17.87 31.91
N TRP A 68 36.79 18.78 31.00
CA TRP A 68 36.02 19.10 29.80
C TRP A 68 36.71 18.54 28.57
N ASP A 69 35.94 18.00 27.65
CA ASP A 69 36.41 17.50 26.35
C ASP A 69 36.00 18.49 25.27
N TYR A 70 36.96 19.23 24.71
CA TYR A 70 36.73 20.27 23.72
C TYR A 70 37.91 20.41 22.77
N ASP A 71 37.71 21.14 21.66
CA ASP A 71 38.74 21.49 20.68
C ASP A 71 38.85 23.00 20.51
N SER A 72 40.08 23.51 20.32
CA SER A 72 40.36 24.93 20.06
C SER A 72 39.65 25.43 18.80
N PHE A 73 39.47 24.60 17.79
CA PHE A 73 38.81 24.93 16.53
C PHE A 73 37.46 25.64 16.75
N TYR A 74 36.61 25.14 17.64
CA TYR A 74 35.29 25.75 17.88
C TYR A 74 35.25 26.56 19.20
N ILE A 75 36.23 26.48 20.08
CA ILE A 75 36.28 27.29 21.29
C ILE A 75 36.79 28.70 20.98
N ASP A 76 37.86 28.81 20.19
CA ASP A 76 38.51 30.09 19.85
C ASP A 76 37.62 30.92 18.92
N ASN A 77 36.82 30.30 18.07
CA ASN A 77 35.81 30.94 17.26
C ASN A 77 34.55 31.22 18.09
N LYS A 78 34.36 32.47 18.53
CA LYS A 78 33.23 32.88 19.38
C LYS A 78 31.85 32.66 18.73
N ASN A 79 31.77 32.58 17.40
CA ASN A 79 30.55 32.43 16.66
C ASN A 79 30.24 30.95 16.38
N HIS A 80 31.16 30.02 16.64
CA HIS A 80 30.96 28.62 16.38
C HIS A 80 30.01 27.99 17.42
N GLU A 81 28.92 27.39 16.98
CA GLU A 81 27.81 26.88 17.79
C GLU A 81 28.26 25.79 18.77
N ALA A 82 29.17 24.87 18.35
CA ALA A 82 29.66 23.78 19.19
C ALA A 82 30.34 24.25 20.47
N GLY A 83 30.96 25.46 20.47
CA GLY A 83 31.59 26.03 21.62
C GLY A 83 30.66 26.79 22.58
N TYR A 84 29.40 26.96 22.25
CA TYR A 84 28.45 27.84 22.97
C TYR A 84 28.41 27.58 24.49
N PHE A 85 28.08 26.38 24.90
CA PHE A 85 28.01 26.02 26.33
C PHE A 85 29.40 25.80 26.94
N MET A 86 30.33 25.28 26.17
CA MET A 86 31.64 24.91 26.66
C MET A 86 32.47 26.15 27.04
N ARG A 87 32.34 27.27 26.32
CA ARG A 87 32.99 28.54 26.70
C ARG A 87 32.57 29.03 28.07
N ASP A 88 31.28 28.92 28.41
CA ASP A 88 30.76 29.25 29.75
C ASP A 88 31.27 28.28 30.82
N ASN A 89 31.24 26.96 30.50
CA ASN A 89 31.71 25.95 31.44
C ASN A 89 33.19 26.11 31.76
N LEU A 90 34.03 26.40 30.79
CA LEU A 90 35.47 26.63 31.00
C LEU A 90 35.75 27.86 31.85
N ARG A 91 34.96 28.94 31.72
CA ARG A 91 35.05 30.14 32.53
C ARG A 91 34.56 29.85 33.96
N ASP A 92 33.41 29.22 34.11
CA ASP A 92 32.75 29.05 35.40
C ASP A 92 33.35 27.89 36.22
N PHE A 93 33.89 26.86 35.55
CA PHE A 93 34.42 25.62 36.13
C PHE A 93 35.77 25.25 35.48
N PRO A 94 36.89 25.94 35.82
CA PRO A 94 38.20 25.72 35.19
C PRO A 94 38.72 24.30 35.46
N MET A 95 39.39 23.74 34.45
CA MET A 95 40.11 22.46 34.55
C MET A 95 41.46 22.57 35.25
N PRO A 96 42.00 21.47 35.81
CA PRO A 96 43.40 21.38 36.22
C PRO A 96 44.35 21.69 35.03
N GLU A 97 45.41 22.47 35.30
CA GLU A 97 46.36 22.92 34.24
C GLU A 97 47.05 21.73 33.56
N ASP A 98 47.42 20.70 34.27
CA ASP A 98 48.09 19.50 33.74
C ASP A 98 47.22 18.75 32.73
N PHE A 99 45.91 18.84 32.84
CA PHE A 99 44.97 18.18 31.90
C PHE A 99 44.80 18.99 30.62
N LYS A 100 44.86 20.32 30.66
CA LYS A 100 44.71 21.19 29.49
C LYS A 100 45.75 20.91 28.41
N SER A 101 47.00 20.57 28.80
CA SER A 101 48.09 20.27 27.86
C SER A 101 47.91 19.01 27.04
N GLN A 102 46.95 18.16 27.41
CA GLN A 102 46.69 16.86 26.73
C GLN A 102 45.64 16.98 25.63
N ILE A 103 44.98 18.14 25.47
CA ILE A 103 43.93 18.33 24.47
C ILE A 103 44.60 18.56 23.10
N GLN A 104 44.30 17.66 22.16
CA GLN A 104 44.78 17.74 20.77
C GLN A 104 43.82 18.55 19.92
N SER A 105 44.36 19.38 18.99
CA SER A 105 43.54 20.13 18.05
C SER A 105 43.18 19.29 16.81
N MET A 106 41.90 19.24 16.49
CA MET A 106 41.39 18.62 15.29
C MET A 106 41.95 19.24 14.01
N ALA A 107 42.24 20.53 14.02
CA ALA A 107 42.82 21.28 12.91
C ALA A 107 44.25 20.80 12.54
N GLY A 108 44.99 20.21 13.47
CA GLY A 108 46.31 19.60 13.24
C GLY A 108 46.28 18.09 13.01
N SER A 109 45.14 17.46 13.00
CA SER A 109 45.00 16.01 12.91
C SER A 109 45.14 15.48 11.47
N ARG A 110 45.35 14.14 11.33
CA ARG A 110 45.41 13.43 10.04
C ARG A 110 43.98 13.07 9.53
N LEU A 111 42.98 13.83 9.93
CA LEU A 111 41.57 13.59 9.63
C LEU A 111 41.33 13.62 8.12
N LYS A 112 40.79 12.51 7.59
CA LYS A 112 40.35 12.38 6.21
C LYS A 112 38.82 12.35 6.18
N ILE A 113 38.21 13.27 5.41
CA ILE A 113 36.77 13.39 5.33
C ILE A 113 36.32 13.08 3.90
N HIS A 114 35.41 12.14 3.76
CA HIS A 114 34.78 11.78 2.50
C HIS A 114 33.27 12.02 2.57
N CYS A 115 32.74 12.87 1.69
CA CYS A 115 31.32 13.18 1.61
C CYS A 115 30.68 12.47 0.42
N VAL A 116 29.62 11.71 0.67
CA VAL A 116 28.95 10.88 -0.32
C VAL A 116 27.49 11.31 -0.49
N ALA A 117 27.14 11.72 -1.71
CA ALA A 117 25.76 12.00 -2.08
C ALA A 117 25.06 10.71 -2.50
N ALA A 118 24.00 10.32 -1.79
CA ALA A 118 23.23 9.10 -2.07
C ALA A 118 21.82 9.44 -2.59
N PRO A 119 21.28 8.73 -3.59
CA PRO A 119 19.98 9.04 -4.17
C PRO A 119 18.80 8.57 -3.31
N SER A 120 18.99 7.68 -2.33
CA SER A 120 17.93 7.16 -1.45
C SER A 120 18.46 6.66 -0.11
N ASP A 121 17.54 6.43 0.84
CA ASP A 121 17.87 5.87 2.15
C ASP A 121 18.47 4.45 2.02
N ILE A 122 17.93 3.63 1.13
CA ILE A 122 18.47 2.28 0.83
C ILE A 122 19.90 2.38 0.28
N ALA A 123 20.17 3.37 -0.59
CA ALA A 123 21.49 3.56 -1.15
C ALA A 123 22.52 3.97 -0.09
N GLN A 124 22.15 4.84 0.85
CA GLN A 124 23.02 5.22 1.96
C GLN A 124 23.43 3.98 2.77
N VAL A 125 22.44 3.16 3.15
CA VAL A 125 22.69 1.99 4.00
C VAL A 125 23.49 0.91 3.26
N LYS A 126 23.18 0.63 2.00
CA LYS A 126 23.95 -0.34 1.20
C LYS A 126 25.39 0.12 0.97
N TYR A 127 25.59 1.41 0.70
CA TYR A 127 26.92 1.98 0.58
C TYR A 127 27.68 1.83 1.90
N ALA A 128 27.06 2.16 3.03
CA ALA A 128 27.68 2.01 4.36
C ALA A 128 28.11 0.55 4.61
N GLY A 129 27.25 -0.44 4.30
CA GLY A 129 27.58 -1.86 4.43
C GLY A 129 28.78 -2.28 3.56
N SER A 130 28.82 -1.87 2.30
CA SER A 130 29.94 -2.15 1.40
C SER A 130 31.23 -1.47 1.89
N HIS A 131 31.14 -0.21 2.31
CA HIS A 131 32.31 0.54 2.78
C HIS A 131 32.85 0.01 4.11
N LEU A 132 31.98 -0.45 5.01
CA LEU A 132 32.38 -1.15 6.23
C LEU A 132 33.16 -2.44 5.90
N ALA A 133 32.67 -3.22 4.94
CA ALA A 133 33.38 -4.43 4.49
C ALA A 133 34.77 -4.09 3.92
N GLU A 134 34.92 -2.98 3.18
CA GLU A 134 36.21 -2.49 2.68
C GLU A 134 37.14 -2.08 3.81
N ILE A 135 36.66 -1.36 4.84
CA ILE A 135 37.42 -0.96 6.02
C ILE A 135 37.97 -2.21 6.75
N LEU A 136 37.12 -3.21 6.96
CA LEU A 136 37.55 -4.46 7.62
C LEU A 136 38.53 -5.24 6.78
N ALA A 137 38.32 -5.34 5.47
CA ALA A 137 39.26 -6.02 4.55
C ALA A 137 40.65 -5.32 4.50
N ALA A 138 40.68 -4.00 4.74
CA ALA A 138 41.92 -3.22 4.83
C ALA A 138 42.58 -3.30 6.21
N GLY A 139 42.09 -4.14 7.14
CA GLY A 139 42.69 -4.34 8.47
C GLY A 139 42.11 -3.42 9.56
N GLY A 140 40.98 -2.75 9.30
CA GLY A 140 40.27 -1.98 10.33
C GLY A 140 39.67 -2.89 11.41
N GLU A 141 39.68 -2.46 12.66
CA GLU A 141 39.10 -3.20 13.78
C GLU A 141 37.65 -2.81 14.02
N ASN A 142 36.80 -3.81 14.29
CA ASN A 142 35.38 -3.61 14.58
C ASN A 142 35.16 -2.66 15.78
N GLY A 143 35.95 -2.81 16.85
CA GLY A 143 35.84 -1.98 18.06
C GLY A 143 36.24 -0.50 17.87
N GLU A 144 36.95 -0.19 16.79
CA GLU A 144 37.40 1.17 16.43
C GLU A 144 36.51 1.81 15.35
N THR A 145 35.44 1.11 14.94
CA THR A 145 34.55 1.53 13.85
C THR A 145 33.13 1.75 14.34
N ALA A 146 32.52 2.87 13.96
CA ALA A 146 31.12 3.16 14.29
C ALA A 146 30.32 3.61 13.08
N LEU A 147 29.07 3.15 13.03
CA LEU A 147 28.01 3.60 12.14
C LEU A 147 27.05 4.48 12.90
N ILE A 148 26.98 5.77 12.55
CA ILE A 148 26.14 6.75 13.22
C ILE A 148 24.91 7.04 12.37
N LEU A 149 23.73 6.89 12.97
CA LEU A 149 22.47 7.17 12.30
C LEU A 149 21.96 8.56 12.68
N GLY A 150 22.07 9.52 11.77
CA GLY A 150 21.44 10.85 11.92
C GLY A 150 19.91 10.74 11.94
N ASN A 151 19.38 9.78 11.17
CA ASN A 151 17.99 9.35 11.24
C ASN A 151 17.92 7.91 11.75
N GLU A 152 17.47 7.71 12.99
CA GLU A 152 17.34 6.42 13.64
C GLU A 152 16.31 5.48 12.94
N ASP A 153 15.40 6.03 12.13
CA ASP A 153 14.45 5.25 11.33
C ASP A 153 15.13 4.39 10.23
N LEU A 154 16.42 4.61 9.97
CA LEU A 154 17.20 3.76 9.06
C LEU A 154 17.60 2.42 9.71
N LEU A 155 17.44 2.26 11.02
CA LEU A 155 17.87 1.05 11.72
C LEU A 155 17.30 -0.25 11.11
N PRO A 156 16.02 -0.37 10.75
CA PRO A 156 15.51 -1.58 10.08
C PRO A 156 16.23 -1.88 8.76
N LEU A 157 16.55 -0.86 7.97
CA LEU A 157 17.31 -1.03 6.71
C LEU A 157 18.74 -1.48 6.99
N VAL A 158 19.38 -0.96 8.04
CA VAL A 158 20.72 -1.34 8.48
C VAL A 158 20.73 -2.82 8.85
N LEU A 159 19.78 -3.28 9.69
CA LEU A 159 19.67 -4.68 10.10
C LEU A 159 19.55 -5.65 8.92
N HIS A 160 18.86 -5.25 7.85
CA HIS A 160 18.67 -6.10 6.66
C HIS A 160 19.76 -5.95 5.58
N SER A 161 20.66 -5.00 5.72
CA SER A 161 21.63 -4.67 4.65
C SER A 161 23.07 -4.83 5.06
N MET A 162 23.36 -5.15 6.34
CA MET A 162 24.74 -5.38 6.78
C MET A 162 25.28 -6.69 6.23
N PRO A 163 26.49 -6.69 5.65
CA PRO A 163 27.14 -7.90 5.19
C PRO A 163 27.52 -8.82 6.36
N GLU A 164 27.42 -10.13 6.17
CA GLU A 164 27.78 -11.14 7.18
C GLU A 164 29.24 -11.04 7.67
N CYS A 165 30.15 -10.54 6.82
CA CYS A 165 31.57 -10.38 7.15
C CYS A 165 31.83 -9.38 8.27
N ILE A 166 30.88 -8.51 8.62
CA ILE A 166 31.00 -7.56 9.73
C ILE A 166 30.94 -8.27 11.09
N GLY A 167 30.33 -9.46 11.14
CA GLY A 167 30.17 -10.19 12.39
C GLY A 167 29.21 -9.50 13.37
N PRO A 168 29.33 -9.77 14.68
CA PRO A 168 28.46 -9.18 15.69
C PRO A 168 28.70 -7.68 15.81
N PHE A 169 27.61 -6.92 15.96
CA PHE A 169 27.63 -5.49 16.21
C PHE A 169 26.64 -5.12 17.32
N ASN A 170 26.96 -4.09 18.07
CA ASN A 170 26.12 -3.58 19.13
C ASN A 170 25.25 -2.43 18.62
N ILE A 171 23.98 -2.39 19.07
CA ILE A 171 23.02 -1.33 18.76
C ILE A 171 22.63 -0.69 20.08
N SER A 172 22.95 0.59 20.26
CA SER A 172 22.60 1.30 21.50
C SER A 172 21.21 1.91 21.46
N MET A 173 20.72 2.26 20.27
CA MET A 173 19.36 2.77 20.08
C MET A 173 18.35 1.63 20.10
N GLY A 174 17.16 1.86 20.61
CA GLY A 174 16.07 0.89 20.53
C GLY A 174 15.38 0.94 19.16
N LEU A 175 14.75 -0.18 18.80
CA LEU A 175 13.88 -0.23 17.62
C LEU A 175 12.60 0.56 17.86
N ASN A 176 12.30 1.53 17.02
CA ASN A 176 11.02 2.21 17.06
C ASN A 176 9.91 1.29 16.55
N ALA A 177 8.95 0.97 17.43
CA ALA A 177 7.86 0.05 17.13
C ALA A 177 6.98 0.47 15.96
N ARG A 178 6.90 1.77 15.64
CA ARG A 178 6.01 2.35 14.61
C ARG A 178 6.17 1.76 13.21
N HIS A 179 7.35 1.20 12.90
CA HIS A 179 7.68 0.63 11.59
C HIS A 179 7.57 -0.90 11.53
N THR A 180 7.05 -1.52 12.59
CA THR A 180 6.91 -2.97 12.67
C THR A 180 5.54 -3.46 12.21
N ASP A 181 5.49 -4.71 11.76
CA ASP A 181 4.24 -5.39 11.38
C ASP A 181 3.26 -5.45 12.56
N ALA A 182 3.77 -5.60 13.79
CA ALA A 182 2.98 -5.62 15.01
C ALA A 182 2.15 -4.34 15.19
N VAL A 183 2.77 -3.17 15.00
CA VAL A 183 2.05 -1.89 15.10
C VAL A 183 1.12 -1.67 13.91
N ALA A 184 1.50 -2.09 12.71
CA ALA A 184 0.61 -2.04 11.54
C ALA A 184 -0.66 -2.86 11.79
N TRP A 185 -0.53 -4.07 12.31
CA TRP A 185 -1.63 -4.94 12.69
C TRP A 185 -2.56 -4.30 13.74
N LEU A 186 -2.00 -3.78 14.83
CA LEU A 186 -2.78 -3.09 15.87
C LEU A 186 -3.53 -1.87 15.33
N ARG A 187 -2.93 -1.09 14.44
CA ARG A 187 -3.60 0.05 13.80
C ARG A 187 -4.80 -0.38 12.97
N ILE A 188 -4.67 -1.47 12.20
CA ILE A 188 -5.80 -1.98 11.42
C ILE A 188 -6.94 -2.39 12.36
N ILE A 189 -6.63 -3.07 13.48
CA ILE A 189 -7.61 -3.43 14.50
C ILE A 189 -8.32 -2.19 15.06
N ILE A 190 -7.57 -1.18 15.47
CA ILE A 190 -8.13 0.05 16.06
C ILE A 190 -9.07 0.75 15.06
N ILE A 191 -8.65 0.87 13.78
CA ILE A 191 -9.48 1.48 12.74
C ILE A 191 -10.71 0.62 12.46
N MET A 192 -10.58 -0.70 12.44
CA MET A 192 -11.71 -1.62 12.28
C MET A 192 -12.76 -1.40 13.38
N GLN A 193 -12.33 -1.35 14.64
CA GLN A 193 -13.20 -1.10 15.79
C GLN A 193 -13.87 0.28 15.70
N GLN A 194 -13.12 1.31 15.34
CA GLN A 194 -13.64 2.68 15.18
C GLN A 194 -14.71 2.80 14.07
N LYS A 195 -14.61 1.97 13.02
CA LYS A 195 -15.51 1.98 11.86
C LYS A 195 -16.59 0.91 11.93
N ALA A 196 -16.67 0.15 13.00
CA ALA A 196 -17.71 -0.84 13.21
C ALA A 196 -19.09 -0.19 13.25
N ARG A 197 -20.08 -0.88 12.70
CA ARG A 197 -21.49 -0.51 12.77
C ARG A 197 -22.19 -1.46 13.72
N VAL A 198 -22.88 -0.88 14.69
CA VAL A 198 -23.68 -1.64 15.66
C VAL A 198 -25.14 -1.29 15.44
N SER A 199 -25.92 -2.23 14.90
CA SER A 199 -27.36 -2.07 14.69
C SER A 199 -28.12 -3.33 15.14
N GLN A 200 -28.43 -4.26 14.26
CA GLN A 200 -28.98 -5.59 14.57
C GLN A 200 -27.88 -6.67 14.68
N GLY A 201 -26.68 -6.27 15.05
CA GLY A 201 -25.47 -7.07 15.14
C GLY A 201 -24.23 -6.18 14.91
N VAL A 202 -23.07 -6.74 15.07
CA VAL A 202 -21.80 -6.04 14.82
C VAL A 202 -21.34 -6.30 13.39
N LEU A 203 -21.14 -5.24 12.64
CA LEU A 203 -20.73 -5.25 11.24
C LEU A 203 -19.39 -4.54 11.08
N PHE A 204 -18.42 -5.20 10.50
CA PHE A 204 -17.09 -4.64 10.19
C PHE A 204 -16.95 -4.35 8.70
N TYR A 205 -16.28 -3.24 8.38
CA TYR A 205 -16.03 -2.87 7.00
C TYR A 205 -14.98 -3.77 6.36
N HIS A 206 -15.30 -4.32 5.19
CA HIS A 206 -14.53 -5.39 4.52
C HIS A 206 -13.04 -5.09 4.35
N LYS A 207 -12.66 -3.85 4.04
CA LYS A 207 -11.23 -3.49 3.81
C LYS A 207 -10.36 -3.83 5.00
N TYR A 208 -10.83 -3.54 6.21
CA TYR A 208 -10.06 -3.84 7.42
C TYR A 208 -10.10 -5.31 7.78
N VAL A 209 -11.23 -5.98 7.57
CA VAL A 209 -11.37 -7.43 7.79
C VAL A 209 -10.42 -8.19 6.86
N ILE A 210 -10.45 -7.90 5.57
CA ILE A 210 -9.58 -8.56 4.57
C ILE A 210 -8.11 -8.23 4.83
N ALA A 211 -7.80 -6.99 5.19
CA ALA A 211 -6.43 -6.60 5.55
C ALA A 211 -5.91 -7.38 6.77
N LEU A 212 -6.74 -7.58 7.80
CA LEU A 212 -6.39 -8.40 8.97
C LEU A 212 -6.24 -9.88 8.60
N LEU A 213 -7.19 -10.46 7.86
CA LEU A 213 -7.13 -11.88 7.48
C LEU A 213 -5.91 -12.21 6.60
N ASN A 214 -5.44 -11.27 5.80
CA ASN A 214 -4.23 -11.42 4.98
C ASN A 214 -2.94 -11.02 5.73
N HIS A 215 -3.04 -10.54 6.98
CA HIS A 215 -1.88 -10.09 7.72
C HIS A 215 -1.10 -11.28 8.31
N PRO A 216 0.25 -11.32 8.17
CA PRO A 216 1.06 -12.44 8.68
C PRO A 216 0.82 -12.76 10.16
N ILE A 217 0.64 -11.74 11.00
CA ILE A 217 0.38 -11.91 12.44
C ILE A 217 -0.99 -12.58 12.69
N THR A 218 -2.02 -12.28 11.90
CA THR A 218 -3.32 -12.95 12.03
C THR A 218 -3.24 -14.43 11.63
N ALA A 219 -2.39 -14.76 10.67
CA ALA A 219 -2.14 -16.16 10.29
C ALA A 219 -1.59 -17.02 11.44
N LEU A 220 -0.91 -16.41 12.41
CA LEU A 220 -0.46 -17.08 13.64
C LEU A 220 -1.63 -17.43 14.59
N LEU A 221 -2.74 -16.69 14.51
CA LEU A 221 -3.97 -17.02 15.24
C LEU A 221 -4.75 -18.15 14.58
N ASN A 222 -4.79 -18.17 13.25
CA ASN A 222 -5.44 -19.22 12.48
C ASN A 222 -4.86 -19.30 11.05
N PRO A 223 -4.26 -20.43 10.63
CA PRO A 223 -3.69 -20.60 9.29
C PRO A 223 -4.71 -20.48 8.13
N GLU A 224 -5.99 -20.69 8.38
CA GLU A 224 -7.04 -20.61 7.37
C GLU A 224 -7.47 -19.19 7.01
N CYS A 225 -6.90 -18.16 7.66
CA CYS A 225 -7.27 -16.75 7.47
C CYS A 225 -7.28 -16.31 6.00
N VAL A 226 -6.24 -16.68 5.24
CA VAL A 226 -6.12 -16.28 3.83
C VAL A 226 -7.20 -16.92 2.97
N HIS A 227 -7.54 -18.18 3.25
CA HIS A 227 -8.63 -18.87 2.55
C HIS A 227 -9.98 -18.23 2.86
N LEU A 228 -10.25 -17.96 4.14
CA LEU A 228 -11.46 -17.28 4.60
C LEU A 228 -11.58 -15.88 3.98
N GLY A 229 -10.48 -15.13 3.91
CA GLY A 229 -10.44 -13.83 3.23
C GLY A 229 -10.86 -13.90 1.76
N ARG A 230 -10.38 -14.92 1.02
CA ARG A 230 -10.76 -15.16 -0.38
C ARG A 230 -12.24 -15.52 -0.53
N GLU A 231 -12.79 -16.32 0.38
CA GLU A 231 -14.22 -16.64 0.36
C GLU A 231 -15.09 -15.43 0.62
N LEU A 232 -14.73 -14.59 1.59
CA LEU A 232 -15.43 -13.34 1.86
C LEU A 232 -15.39 -12.36 0.68
N LEU A 233 -14.25 -12.28 -0.04
CA LEU A 233 -14.16 -11.50 -1.27
C LEU A 233 -15.14 -11.99 -2.34
N LYS A 234 -15.27 -13.30 -2.54
CA LYS A 234 -16.24 -13.88 -3.49
C LYS A 234 -17.68 -13.57 -3.11
N GLN A 235 -17.99 -13.42 -1.82
CA GLN A 235 -19.32 -13.05 -1.33
C GLN A 235 -19.69 -11.60 -1.64
N ASN A 236 -18.73 -10.74 -1.95
CA ASN A 236 -18.90 -9.31 -2.29
C ASN A 236 -19.74 -8.52 -1.26
N ARG A 237 -19.52 -8.77 0.02
CA ARG A 237 -20.19 -8.04 1.11
C ARG A 237 -19.35 -6.88 1.57
N VAL A 238 -19.90 -5.66 1.50
CA VAL A 238 -19.21 -4.44 1.96
C VAL A 238 -19.06 -4.41 3.49
N TYR A 239 -20.03 -4.96 4.20
CA TYR A 239 -20.01 -5.12 5.66
C TYR A 239 -20.11 -6.59 6.01
N ILE A 240 -19.19 -7.06 6.85
CA ILE A 240 -19.05 -8.45 7.26
C ILE A 240 -19.52 -8.58 8.71
N PRO A 241 -20.51 -9.44 9.02
CA PRO A 241 -20.95 -9.69 10.37
C PRO A 241 -19.87 -10.35 11.22
N ALA A 242 -19.75 -9.94 12.49
CA ALA A 242 -18.82 -10.56 13.43
C ALA A 242 -19.06 -12.07 13.63
N GLU A 243 -20.30 -12.50 13.47
CA GLU A 243 -20.75 -13.91 13.60
C GLU A 243 -20.11 -14.85 12.59
N GLU A 244 -19.62 -14.36 11.43
CA GLU A 244 -18.88 -15.17 10.43
C GLU A 244 -17.64 -15.82 11.03
N PHE A 245 -17.08 -15.23 12.09
CA PHE A 245 -15.87 -15.71 12.77
C PHE A 245 -16.13 -16.60 13.98
N SER A 246 -17.40 -16.86 14.32
CA SER A 246 -17.82 -17.61 15.51
C SER A 246 -17.29 -19.06 15.54
N LYS A 247 -17.03 -19.64 14.38
CA LYS A 247 -16.48 -21.00 14.24
C LYS A 247 -15.02 -21.12 14.68
N TYR A 248 -14.28 -20.00 14.74
CA TYR A 248 -12.85 -19.94 14.99
C TYR A 248 -12.62 -19.17 16.29
N GLU A 249 -12.28 -19.83 17.40
CA GLU A 249 -12.21 -19.20 18.71
C GLU A 249 -11.31 -17.96 18.75
N ALA A 250 -10.10 -18.06 18.20
CA ALA A 250 -9.15 -16.94 18.21
C ALA A 250 -9.64 -15.76 17.32
N LEU A 251 -10.22 -16.06 16.16
CA LEU A 251 -10.77 -15.02 15.28
C LEU A 251 -12.05 -14.41 15.86
N ASN A 252 -12.88 -15.20 16.52
CA ASN A 252 -14.07 -14.68 17.21
C ASN A 252 -13.69 -13.67 18.30
N ARG A 253 -12.60 -13.90 19.02
CA ARG A 253 -12.06 -12.92 19.97
C ARG A 253 -11.52 -11.67 19.29
N LEU A 254 -10.82 -11.82 18.15
CA LEU A 254 -10.29 -10.71 17.37
C LEU A 254 -11.40 -9.84 16.73
N PHE A 255 -12.44 -10.45 16.20
CA PHE A 255 -13.55 -9.77 15.52
C PHE A 255 -14.75 -9.47 16.43
N ARG A 256 -14.59 -9.51 17.75
CA ARG A 256 -15.60 -8.99 18.65
C ARG A 256 -15.56 -7.45 18.72
N PHE A 257 -16.68 -6.82 18.98
CA PHE A 257 -16.73 -5.38 19.20
C PHE A 257 -16.18 -5.00 20.56
N ALA A 258 -15.24 -4.06 20.58
CA ALA A 258 -14.56 -3.63 21.81
C ALA A 258 -15.36 -2.62 22.65
N GLY A 259 -16.41 -2.00 22.09
CA GLY A 259 -17.07 -0.84 22.70
C GLY A 259 -16.50 0.50 22.23
N ASN A 260 -17.17 1.59 22.60
CA ASN A 260 -16.80 2.96 22.22
C ASN A 260 -16.28 3.78 23.42
N ASP A 261 -15.69 3.12 24.41
CA ASP A 261 -15.09 3.76 25.57
C ASP A 261 -13.64 3.37 25.76
N ALA A 262 -12.89 4.17 26.51
CA ALA A 262 -11.46 4.03 26.68
C ALA A 262 -11.06 2.72 27.41
N LEU A 263 -11.83 2.33 28.42
CA LEU A 263 -11.53 1.16 29.23
C LEU A 263 -11.80 -0.13 28.46
N SER A 264 -12.95 -0.23 27.79
CA SER A 264 -13.34 -1.37 26.98
C SER A 264 -12.35 -1.61 25.83
N LEU A 265 -11.91 -0.56 25.12
CA LEU A 265 -10.91 -0.69 24.06
C LEU A 265 -9.54 -1.09 24.61
N SER A 266 -9.12 -0.55 25.77
CA SER A 266 -7.86 -0.94 26.42
C SER A 266 -7.86 -2.40 26.81
N ASN A 267 -8.94 -2.91 27.40
CA ASN A 267 -9.10 -4.30 27.76
C ASN A 267 -9.08 -5.20 26.52
N TYR A 268 -9.83 -4.83 25.49
CA TYR A 268 -9.86 -5.57 24.22
C TYR A 268 -8.48 -5.69 23.57
N LEU A 269 -7.71 -4.59 23.52
CA LEU A 269 -6.35 -4.61 22.96
C LEU A 269 -5.41 -5.46 23.81
N ALA A 270 -5.48 -5.34 25.13
CA ALA A 270 -4.69 -6.15 26.05
C ALA A 270 -5.00 -7.65 25.91
N ASP A 271 -6.28 -8.03 25.91
CA ASP A 271 -6.73 -9.41 25.71
C ASP A 271 -6.27 -9.98 24.35
N THR A 272 -6.36 -9.17 23.30
CA THR A 272 -5.98 -9.59 21.95
C THR A 272 -4.47 -9.81 21.83
N ILE A 273 -3.65 -8.94 22.43
CA ILE A 273 -2.19 -9.09 22.45
C ILE A 273 -1.81 -10.32 23.29
N SER A 274 -2.39 -10.47 24.50
CA SER A 274 -2.12 -11.61 25.38
C SER A 274 -2.45 -12.94 24.68
N LEU A 275 -3.63 -13.05 24.07
CA LEU A 275 -4.02 -14.23 23.30
C LEU A 275 -2.99 -14.61 22.24
N LEU A 276 -2.47 -13.63 21.48
CA LEU A 276 -1.50 -13.88 20.45
C LEU A 276 -0.15 -14.33 21.01
N LEU A 277 0.31 -13.72 22.11
CA LEU A 277 1.56 -14.07 22.77
C LEU A 277 1.47 -15.48 23.41
N ASP A 278 0.35 -15.81 24.05
CA ASP A 278 0.13 -17.10 24.70
C ASP A 278 0.09 -18.25 23.69
N LEU A 279 -0.62 -18.08 22.57
CA LEU A 279 -0.73 -19.09 21.50
C LEU A 279 0.61 -19.38 20.82
N ASN A 280 1.51 -18.43 20.78
CA ASN A 280 2.79 -18.54 20.08
C ASN A 280 4.01 -18.62 21.01
N SER A 281 3.81 -18.75 22.32
CA SER A 281 4.88 -18.84 23.31
C SER A 281 5.80 -20.06 23.14
N GLN A 282 5.32 -21.13 22.50
CA GLN A 282 6.05 -22.38 22.28
C GLN A 282 6.49 -22.57 20.83
N ASN A 283 6.15 -21.66 19.92
CA ASN A 283 6.50 -21.76 18.52
C ASN A 283 7.85 -21.09 18.26
N ASP A 284 8.82 -21.85 17.77
CA ASP A 284 10.08 -21.32 17.24
C ASP A 284 9.84 -20.70 15.85
N SER A 285 9.10 -19.58 15.84
CA SER A 285 8.60 -18.91 14.63
C SER A 285 9.64 -17.99 13.99
N GLY A 286 10.92 -18.14 14.30
CA GLY A 286 12.02 -17.39 13.72
C GLY A 286 12.14 -15.93 14.20
N TYR A 287 13.23 -15.28 13.79
CA TYR A 287 13.62 -13.93 14.22
C TYR A 287 12.51 -12.86 14.06
N GLN A 288 11.76 -12.91 12.97
CA GLN A 288 10.69 -11.94 12.70
C GLN A 288 9.57 -11.98 13.75
N TRP A 289 9.22 -13.17 14.23
CA TRP A 289 8.24 -13.32 15.29
C TRP A 289 8.79 -12.85 16.64
N GLN A 290 10.02 -13.19 16.97
CA GLN A 290 10.66 -12.75 18.21
C GLN A 290 10.65 -11.23 18.31
N LEU A 291 11.00 -10.53 17.22
CA LEU A 291 10.94 -9.07 17.18
C LEU A 291 9.52 -8.53 17.38
N ASN A 292 8.54 -9.08 16.66
CA ASN A 292 7.14 -8.67 16.79
C ASN A 292 6.57 -8.96 18.19
N SER A 293 6.96 -10.07 18.83
CA SER A 293 6.52 -10.42 20.19
C SER A 293 7.05 -9.43 21.23
N GLU A 294 8.31 -9.01 21.14
CA GLU A 294 8.88 -7.98 22.02
C GLU A 294 8.20 -6.62 21.85
N VAL A 295 7.90 -6.25 20.60
CA VAL A 295 7.12 -5.04 20.30
C VAL A 295 5.72 -5.12 20.90
N LEU A 296 5.01 -6.24 20.69
CA LEU A 296 3.67 -6.46 21.25
C LEU A 296 3.68 -6.42 22.78
N TYR A 297 4.67 -7.05 23.41
CA TYR A 297 4.82 -7.03 24.85
C TYR A 297 5.08 -5.63 25.40
N SER A 298 5.93 -4.83 24.72
CA SER A 298 6.20 -3.45 25.10
C SER A 298 4.96 -2.56 24.96
N VAL A 299 4.20 -2.73 23.87
CA VAL A 299 2.91 -2.04 23.68
C VAL A 299 1.90 -2.49 24.75
N TYR A 300 1.80 -3.79 25.04
CA TYR A 300 0.95 -4.35 26.09
C TYR A 300 1.21 -3.67 27.44
N LYS A 301 2.49 -3.59 27.86
CA LYS A 301 2.86 -2.90 29.11
C LYS A 301 2.36 -1.46 29.16
N ASN A 302 2.49 -0.74 28.06
CA ASN A 302 2.04 0.67 27.98
C ASN A 302 0.51 0.77 28.01
N ILE A 303 -0.21 -0.13 27.34
CA ILE A 303 -1.69 -0.18 27.37
C ILE A 303 -2.18 -0.52 28.79
N ILE A 304 -1.56 -1.48 29.46
CA ILE A 304 -1.91 -1.83 30.85
C ILE A 304 -1.68 -0.65 31.81
N ARG A 305 -0.55 0.07 31.66
CA ARG A 305 -0.30 1.29 32.45
C ARG A 305 -1.40 2.33 32.21
N LEU A 306 -1.75 2.57 30.96
CA LEU A 306 -2.80 3.52 30.60
C LEU A 306 -4.14 3.09 31.19
N ARG A 307 -4.54 1.83 31.04
CA ARG A 307 -5.76 1.25 31.61
C ARG A 307 -5.81 1.45 33.12
N ASN A 308 -4.75 1.04 33.84
CA ASN A 308 -4.70 1.16 35.30
C ASN A 308 -4.78 2.63 35.75
N THR A 309 -4.20 3.56 34.99
CA THR A 309 -4.32 4.99 35.30
C THR A 309 -5.75 5.50 35.09
N ILE A 310 -6.41 5.06 34.03
CA ILE A 310 -7.82 5.42 33.76
C ILE A 310 -8.72 4.90 34.88
N GLU A 311 -8.52 3.66 35.34
CA GLU A 311 -9.29 3.06 36.43
C GLU A 311 -9.02 3.76 37.77
N ALA A 312 -7.74 3.92 38.13
CA ALA A 312 -7.36 4.46 39.46
C ALA A 312 -7.76 5.92 39.66
N GLU A 313 -7.67 6.73 38.61
CA GLU A 313 -7.97 8.16 38.68
C GLU A 313 -9.35 8.48 38.10
N SER A 314 -10.14 7.46 37.72
CA SER A 314 -11.49 7.60 37.12
C SER A 314 -11.51 8.63 35.96
N VAL A 315 -10.49 8.58 35.11
CA VAL A 315 -10.32 9.54 34.00
C VAL A 315 -11.42 9.35 32.98
N GLN A 316 -12.19 10.42 32.73
CA GLN A 316 -13.18 10.47 31.68
C GLN A 316 -12.65 11.27 30.48
N PHE A 317 -12.80 10.72 29.29
CA PHE A 317 -12.46 11.42 28.05
C PHE A 317 -13.74 12.07 27.50
N GLU A 318 -13.76 13.41 27.32
CA GLU A 318 -14.89 14.11 26.72
C GLU A 318 -15.21 13.59 25.32
N ALA A 319 -14.18 13.20 24.56
CA ALA A 319 -14.33 12.61 23.24
C ALA A 319 -13.47 11.34 23.14
N PHE A 320 -14.06 10.23 22.71
CA PHE A 320 -13.35 8.97 22.46
C PHE A 320 -12.16 9.13 21.48
N ARG A 321 -12.28 10.10 20.56
CA ARG A 321 -11.19 10.45 19.63
C ARG A 321 -9.91 10.92 20.35
N ALA A 322 -10.01 11.59 21.48
CA ALA A 322 -8.83 12.00 22.25
C ALA A 322 -8.07 10.80 22.81
N PHE A 323 -8.80 9.79 23.29
CA PHE A 323 -8.22 8.52 23.73
C PHE A 323 -7.54 7.78 22.58
N LEU A 324 -8.18 7.70 21.40
CA LEU A 324 -7.58 7.07 20.21
C LEU A 324 -6.28 7.75 19.79
N HIS A 325 -6.22 9.08 19.90
CA HIS A 325 -4.98 9.84 19.64
C HIS A 325 -3.88 9.48 20.63
N LEU A 326 -4.22 9.29 21.91
CA LEU A 326 -3.27 8.86 22.94
C LEU A 326 -2.72 7.45 22.65
N ILE A 327 -3.57 6.50 22.26
CA ILE A 327 -3.15 5.17 21.81
C ILE A 327 -2.20 5.27 20.60
N ASP A 328 -2.55 6.08 19.59
CA ASP A 328 -1.67 6.27 18.41
C ASP A 328 -0.30 6.87 18.80
N GLN A 329 -0.27 7.79 19.79
CA GLN A 329 0.98 8.29 20.33
C GLN A 329 1.80 7.19 21.02
N ILE A 330 1.16 6.35 21.83
CA ILE A 330 1.83 5.18 22.46
C ILE A 330 2.45 4.31 21.37
N LEU A 331 1.70 3.94 20.34
CA LEU A 331 2.20 3.12 19.23
C LEU A 331 3.36 3.76 18.47
N LYS A 332 3.38 5.10 18.37
CA LYS A 332 4.46 5.85 17.70
C LYS A 332 5.72 6.02 18.54
N THR A 333 5.58 6.09 19.86
CA THR A 333 6.69 6.41 20.78
C THR A 333 7.24 5.20 21.51
N THR A 334 6.62 4.03 21.38
CA THR A 334 7.14 2.80 21.96
C THR A 334 8.44 2.41 21.25
N VAL A 335 9.49 2.24 22.05
CA VAL A 335 10.81 1.80 21.62
C VAL A 335 11.14 0.50 22.33
N VAL A 336 11.64 -0.48 21.58
CA VAL A 336 12.10 -1.77 22.10
C VAL A 336 13.61 -1.74 22.17
N PRO A 337 14.22 -1.83 23.36
CA PRO A 337 15.67 -1.88 23.47
C PRO A 337 16.21 -3.20 22.90
N PHE A 338 17.42 -3.17 22.37
CA PHE A 338 18.16 -4.38 22.07
C PHE A 338 18.98 -4.78 23.28
N ASP A 339 18.96 -6.06 23.61
CA ASP A 339 19.86 -6.63 24.61
C ASP A 339 21.18 -6.98 23.91
N GLY A 340 22.29 -6.44 24.42
CA GLY A 340 23.63 -6.66 23.89
C GLY A 340 24.70 -6.29 24.90
N GLU A 341 25.90 -6.82 24.70
CA GLU A 341 27.07 -6.41 25.50
C GLU A 341 27.60 -5.08 24.97
N PRO A 342 27.56 -4.01 25.77
CA PRO A 342 28.08 -2.72 25.37
C PRO A 342 29.55 -2.82 24.93
N LEU A 343 29.92 -2.11 23.85
CA LEU A 343 31.29 -2.00 23.35
C LEU A 343 31.90 -3.28 22.75
N VAL A 344 31.14 -4.33 22.55
CA VAL A 344 31.58 -5.53 21.83
C VAL A 344 31.27 -5.42 20.34
N GLY A 345 32.27 -5.55 19.49
CA GLY A 345 32.11 -5.43 18.04
C GLY A 345 31.93 -4.00 17.53
N MET A 346 31.47 -3.87 16.29
CA MET A 346 31.14 -2.58 15.69
C MET A 346 29.96 -1.91 16.40
N GLN A 347 29.99 -0.59 16.50
CA GLN A 347 28.93 0.16 17.17
C GLN A 347 27.98 0.82 16.16
N VAL A 348 26.66 0.60 16.31
CA VAL A 348 25.62 1.31 15.58
C VAL A 348 24.90 2.21 16.58
N LEU A 349 25.05 3.53 16.42
CA LEU A 349 24.71 4.53 17.44
C LEU A 349 23.88 5.67 16.85
N GLY A 350 22.98 6.26 17.65
CA GLY A 350 22.48 7.61 17.42
C GLY A 350 23.53 8.66 17.81
N LEU A 351 23.46 9.87 17.24
CA LEU A 351 24.46 10.90 17.54
C LEU A 351 24.56 11.24 19.04
N LEU A 352 23.43 11.30 19.73
CA LEU A 352 23.41 11.63 21.16
C LEU A 352 23.96 10.52 22.06
N GLU A 353 24.09 9.32 21.54
CA GLU A 353 24.62 8.15 22.25
C GLU A 353 26.14 8.02 22.12
N THR A 354 26.76 8.82 21.24
CA THR A 354 28.20 8.84 21.04
C THR A 354 28.98 9.60 22.11
N ARG A 355 28.33 9.97 23.22
CA ARG A 355 28.93 10.74 24.31
C ARG A 355 30.16 10.04 24.86
N LEU A 356 31.30 10.74 24.87
CA LEU A 356 32.56 10.25 25.38
C LEU A 356 33.13 8.98 24.71
N LEU A 357 32.54 8.58 23.57
CA LEU A 357 33.08 7.48 22.78
C LEU A 357 33.99 8.04 21.67
N ASP A 358 35.05 7.32 21.40
CA ASP A 358 36.03 7.65 20.38
C ASP A 358 36.17 6.50 19.38
N PHE A 359 36.22 6.84 18.09
CA PHE A 359 36.35 5.87 17.01
C PHE A 359 37.36 6.38 15.98
N LYS A 360 38.16 5.48 15.39
CA LYS A 360 39.07 5.83 14.29
C LYS A 360 38.34 5.96 12.97
N ASN A 361 37.37 5.05 12.73
CA ASN A 361 36.58 5.03 11.51
C ASN A 361 35.13 5.35 11.82
N LEU A 362 34.59 6.38 11.17
CA LEU A 362 33.23 6.86 11.36
C LEU A 362 32.48 6.87 10.03
N ILE A 363 31.29 6.31 10.02
CA ILE A 363 30.34 6.47 8.92
C ILE A 363 29.08 7.10 9.49
N ILE A 364 28.71 8.29 9.01
CA ILE A 364 27.54 9.04 9.48
C ILE A 364 26.51 9.12 8.35
N LEU A 365 25.32 8.56 8.57
CA LEU A 365 24.23 8.55 7.59
C LEU A 365 23.22 9.65 7.84
N SER A 366 22.50 10.03 6.78
CA SER A 366 21.46 11.06 6.79
C SER A 366 21.96 12.43 7.29
N LEU A 367 23.16 12.83 6.87
CA LEU A 367 23.70 14.15 7.20
C LEU A 367 23.06 15.24 6.31
N ASN A 368 21.75 15.37 6.43
CA ASN A 368 20.92 16.33 5.72
C ASN A 368 20.47 17.46 6.65
N GLU A 369 20.29 18.68 6.09
CA GLU A 369 19.74 19.81 6.82
C GLU A 369 18.33 19.50 7.36
N GLY A 370 18.10 19.78 8.64
CA GLY A 370 16.86 19.47 9.33
C GLY A 370 16.74 18.04 9.88
N VAL A 371 17.64 17.12 9.48
CA VAL A 371 17.82 15.80 10.07
C VAL A 371 18.96 15.83 11.07
N LEU A 372 20.12 16.33 10.65
CA LEU A 372 21.27 16.55 11.51
C LEU A 372 21.96 17.87 11.11
N PRO A 373 21.83 18.98 11.88
CA PRO A 373 21.08 19.06 13.15
C PRO A 373 19.56 18.90 12.98
N LYS A 374 18.92 18.30 13.98
CA LYS A 374 17.47 18.11 13.98
C LYS A 374 16.76 19.46 14.15
N LYS A 375 15.89 19.79 13.21
CA LYS A 375 15.13 21.05 13.27
C LYS A 375 14.19 21.04 14.48
N SER A 376 14.50 21.85 15.48
CA SER A 376 13.66 21.99 16.67
C SER A 376 12.49 22.92 16.39
N VAL A 377 11.39 22.37 15.89
CA VAL A 377 10.11 23.08 15.80
C VAL A 377 9.24 22.58 16.96
N SER A 378 9.49 23.09 18.16
CA SER A 378 8.54 22.89 19.26
C SER A 378 7.54 24.04 19.27
N PRO A 379 6.25 23.80 18.93
CA PRO A 379 5.22 24.80 19.12
C PRO A 379 5.10 25.07 20.63
N SER A 380 5.54 26.22 21.07
CA SER A 380 5.47 26.63 22.47
C SER A 380 4.58 27.83 22.61
N PHE A 381 3.70 27.82 23.61
CA PHE A 381 2.90 28.99 23.99
C PHE A 381 3.76 30.12 24.65
N ILE A 382 5.05 29.83 24.96
CA ILE A 382 5.96 30.82 25.54
C ILE A 382 6.70 31.52 24.41
N PRO A 383 6.47 32.83 24.21
CA PRO A 383 7.17 33.63 23.19
C PRO A 383 8.68 33.60 23.36
N MET A 384 9.42 33.76 22.27
CA MET A 384 10.87 33.63 22.26
C MET A 384 11.57 34.66 23.17
N ASN A 385 11.11 35.91 23.20
CA ASN A 385 11.63 36.97 24.07
C ASN A 385 11.50 36.62 25.56
N LEU A 386 10.42 35.97 25.98
CA LEU A 386 10.29 35.44 27.35
C LEU A 386 11.23 34.28 27.62
N ARG A 387 11.48 33.43 26.62
CA ARG A 387 12.47 32.35 26.78
C ARG A 387 13.87 32.92 27.04
N TYR A 388 14.29 33.95 26.32
CA TYR A 388 15.55 34.62 26.57
C TYR A 388 15.57 35.28 27.95
N ALA A 389 14.54 36.03 28.30
CA ALA A 389 14.47 36.76 29.58
C ALA A 389 14.52 35.84 30.81
N TYR A 390 13.98 34.62 30.70
CA TYR A 390 13.94 33.62 31.79
C TYR A 390 14.93 32.46 31.60
N HIS A 391 15.89 32.59 30.67
CA HIS A 391 16.92 31.56 30.37
C HIS A 391 16.33 30.19 30.11
N LEU A 392 15.17 30.12 29.41
CA LEU A 392 14.57 28.89 28.97
C LEU A 392 15.26 28.38 27.70
N PRO A 393 15.24 27.05 27.45
CA PRO A 393 15.84 26.49 26.23
C PRO A 393 15.29 27.11 24.94
N THR A 394 16.19 27.50 24.05
CA THR A 394 15.90 28.07 22.71
C THR A 394 16.31 27.09 21.61
N TYR A 395 15.98 27.39 20.35
CA TYR A 395 16.45 26.58 19.21
C TYR A 395 17.98 26.62 19.08
N GLU A 396 18.61 27.73 19.41
CA GLU A 396 20.07 27.90 19.40
C GLU A 396 20.75 26.94 20.38
N HIS A 397 20.12 26.69 21.53
CA HIS A 397 20.62 25.70 22.47
C HIS A 397 20.56 24.28 21.89
N SER A 398 19.51 23.97 21.14
CA SER A 398 19.39 22.65 20.47
C SER A 398 20.45 22.51 19.37
N ASP A 399 20.62 23.54 18.53
CA ASP A 399 21.62 23.53 17.45
C ASP A 399 23.04 23.38 18.02
N SER A 400 23.34 24.13 19.09
CA SER A 400 24.64 24.04 19.80
C SER A 400 24.88 22.66 20.41
N LEU A 401 23.83 21.97 20.90
CA LEU A 401 23.95 20.62 21.42
C LEU A 401 24.37 19.64 20.31
N PHE A 402 23.65 19.63 19.17
CA PHE A 402 23.98 18.76 18.04
C PHE A 402 25.35 19.07 17.45
N ALA A 403 25.69 20.37 17.34
CA ALA A 403 27.00 20.80 16.87
C ALA A 403 28.12 20.27 17.76
N TYR A 404 28.00 20.42 19.08
CA TYR A 404 29.01 19.93 20.00
C TYR A 404 29.23 18.41 19.87
N TYR A 405 28.19 17.61 19.88
CA TYR A 405 28.35 16.15 19.77
C TYR A 405 28.87 15.71 18.41
N PHE A 406 28.48 16.40 17.34
CA PHE A 406 29.03 16.14 16.01
C PHE A 406 30.53 16.43 15.94
N TYR A 407 30.96 17.61 16.35
CA TYR A 407 32.39 17.98 16.33
C TYR A 407 33.21 17.17 17.33
N ARG A 408 32.68 16.92 18.51
CA ARG A 408 33.34 16.12 19.53
C ARG A 408 33.64 14.68 19.01
N LEU A 409 32.71 14.10 18.27
CA LEU A 409 32.87 12.77 17.68
C LEU A 409 34.07 12.73 16.68
N LEU A 410 34.37 13.84 16.04
CA LEU A 410 35.47 13.97 15.07
C LEU A 410 36.85 14.16 15.70
N HIS A 411 36.95 14.48 16.99
CA HIS A 411 38.23 14.88 17.63
C HIS A 411 39.34 13.84 17.44
N ARG A 412 39.03 12.54 17.53
CA ARG A 412 40.00 11.45 17.51
C ARG A 412 39.78 10.50 16.34
N ALA A 413 38.95 10.91 15.38
CA ALA A 413 38.71 10.15 14.17
C ALA A 413 39.84 10.35 13.15
N GLU A 414 40.16 9.30 12.42
CA GLU A 414 41.14 9.32 11.32
C GLU A 414 40.43 9.31 9.94
N ASN A 415 39.40 8.47 9.80
CA ASN A 415 38.65 8.35 8.56
C ASN A 415 37.16 8.59 8.85
N VAL A 416 36.58 9.58 8.19
CA VAL A 416 35.19 9.99 8.38
C VAL A 416 34.47 9.99 7.04
N THR A 417 33.43 9.18 6.93
CA THR A 417 32.55 9.13 5.77
C THR A 417 31.20 9.72 6.12
N LEU A 418 30.84 10.82 5.47
CA LEU A 418 29.60 11.55 5.67
C LEU A 418 28.66 11.28 4.51
N VAL A 419 27.52 10.64 4.77
CA VAL A 419 26.55 10.30 3.72
C VAL A 419 25.27 11.12 3.87
N TYR A 420 24.84 11.75 2.79
CA TYR A 420 23.60 12.52 2.75
C TYR A 420 22.71 12.11 1.57
N LYS A 421 21.40 12.28 1.73
CA LYS A 421 20.42 11.99 0.68
C LYS A 421 20.27 13.19 -0.25
N MET A 422 20.47 12.98 -1.55
CA MET A 422 20.48 14.03 -2.57
C MET A 422 19.07 14.33 -3.12
N ALA A 423 18.20 13.32 -3.21
CA ALA A 423 16.88 13.44 -3.80
C ALA A 423 15.78 13.25 -2.76
N THR A 424 14.85 14.22 -2.67
CA THR A 424 13.60 14.06 -1.91
C THR A 424 12.44 14.57 -2.76
N ARG A 425 11.23 14.05 -2.48
CA ARG A 425 10.00 14.54 -3.09
C ARG A 425 9.50 15.83 -2.42
N ASP A 426 10.01 16.14 -1.23
CA ASP A 426 9.58 17.28 -0.44
C ASP A 426 10.39 18.53 -0.79
N VAL A 427 9.71 19.67 -0.82
CA VAL A 427 10.35 21.00 -1.04
C VAL A 427 11.29 21.28 0.14
N GLY A 428 12.59 21.47 -0.15
CA GLY A 428 13.64 21.70 0.86
C GLY A 428 14.26 20.43 1.43
N GLY A 429 13.85 19.22 0.99
CA GLY A 429 14.53 17.98 1.33
C GLY A 429 15.70 17.69 0.38
N GLY A 430 16.77 17.08 0.89
CA GLY A 430 17.95 16.69 0.10
C GLY A 430 19.12 17.67 0.14
N GLU A 431 19.01 18.77 0.87
CA GLU A 431 20.14 19.65 1.15
C GLU A 431 21.12 18.97 2.11
N LYS A 432 22.43 19.12 1.81
CA LYS A 432 23.47 18.69 2.76
C LYS A 432 23.39 19.53 4.04
N SER A 433 23.72 18.89 5.16
CA SER A 433 23.79 19.55 6.45
C SER A 433 24.77 20.73 6.44
N ARG A 434 24.45 21.77 7.20
CA ARG A 434 25.36 22.90 7.46
C ARG A 434 26.70 22.43 8.01
N PHE A 435 26.78 21.34 8.73
CA PHE A 435 28.02 20.75 9.21
C PHE A 435 28.99 20.37 8.10
N ILE A 436 28.49 19.86 6.96
CA ILE A 436 29.33 19.56 5.78
C ILE A 436 29.94 20.86 5.22
N TYR A 437 29.15 21.94 5.17
CA TYR A 437 29.67 23.25 4.71
C TYR A 437 30.68 23.83 5.67
N GLN A 438 30.44 23.74 6.99
CA GLN A 438 31.39 24.20 8.00
C GLN A 438 32.72 23.43 7.90
N LEU A 439 32.67 22.09 7.77
CA LEU A 439 33.87 21.27 7.56
C LEU A 439 34.62 21.65 6.27
N GLN A 440 33.89 21.93 5.20
CA GLN A 440 34.45 22.27 3.90
C GLN A 440 35.17 23.61 3.88
N TYR A 441 34.62 24.61 4.58
CA TYR A 441 35.10 26.02 4.48
C TYR A 441 35.84 26.51 5.70
N GLU A 442 35.63 25.94 6.88
CA GLU A 442 36.22 26.40 8.12
C GLU A 442 37.34 25.50 8.64
N LEU A 443 37.28 24.19 8.35
CA LEU A 443 38.30 23.23 8.76
C LEU A 443 39.44 23.20 7.73
N PRO A 444 40.74 23.25 8.13
CA PRO A 444 41.87 23.16 7.20
C PRO A 444 42.09 21.74 6.61
N ALA A 445 41.19 20.77 6.89
CA ALA A 445 41.23 19.42 6.32
C ALA A 445 40.59 19.37 4.92
N LYS A 446 41.17 18.53 4.06
CA LYS A 446 40.60 18.31 2.72
C LYS A 446 39.34 17.45 2.82
N VAL A 447 38.24 17.94 2.27
CA VAL A 447 36.99 17.18 2.14
C VAL A 447 36.84 16.71 0.69
N ASP A 448 36.81 15.41 0.49
CA ASP A 448 36.57 14.79 -0.82
C ASP A 448 35.09 14.50 -1.02
N PHE A 449 34.57 14.75 -2.24
CA PHE A 449 33.16 14.56 -2.57
C PHE A 449 32.99 13.49 -3.64
N SER A 450 32.00 12.61 -3.45
CA SER A 450 31.55 11.64 -4.46
C SER A 450 30.02 11.55 -4.52
N THR A 451 29.52 11.01 -5.63
CA THR A 451 28.08 10.80 -5.81
C THR A 451 27.84 9.36 -6.19
N LEU A 452 26.92 8.72 -5.49
CA LEU A 452 26.51 7.35 -5.84
C LEU A 452 25.60 7.40 -7.06
N GLY A 453 26.08 6.86 -8.16
CA GLY A 453 25.31 6.66 -9.37
C GLY A 453 24.76 5.25 -9.43
N TYR A 454 23.48 5.10 -9.68
CA TYR A 454 22.97 3.83 -10.15
C TYR A 454 23.22 3.74 -11.65
N GLY A 455 23.99 2.77 -12.08
CA GLY A 455 23.92 2.32 -13.45
C GLY A 455 22.57 1.62 -13.65
N ILE A 456 21.49 2.39 -13.82
CA ILE A 456 20.28 1.81 -14.36
C ILE A 456 20.67 1.47 -15.81
N GLY A 457 21.13 0.23 -16.00
CA GLY A 457 21.15 -0.34 -17.33
C GLY A 457 19.68 -0.35 -17.78
N VAL A 458 19.27 0.69 -18.48
CA VAL A 458 18.03 0.65 -19.22
C VAL A 458 18.22 -0.43 -20.27
N LYS A 459 17.88 -1.68 -19.87
CA LYS A 459 17.72 -2.71 -20.89
C LYS A 459 16.62 -2.18 -21.80
N PRO A 460 16.88 -2.07 -23.12
CA PRO A 460 15.81 -1.71 -24.03
C PRO A 460 14.66 -2.66 -23.76
N THR A 461 13.45 -2.11 -23.72
CA THR A 461 12.22 -2.88 -23.49
C THR A 461 12.20 -3.98 -24.53
N GLN A 462 12.56 -5.20 -24.15
CA GLN A 462 12.48 -6.33 -25.07
C GLN A 462 11.00 -6.60 -25.29
N VAL A 463 10.58 -6.60 -26.56
CA VAL A 463 9.24 -7.04 -26.93
C VAL A 463 9.10 -8.47 -26.44
N ILE A 464 8.15 -8.70 -25.54
CA ILE A 464 7.92 -10.02 -24.95
C ILE A 464 7.27 -10.88 -26.05
N SER A 465 7.90 -12.03 -26.30
CA SER A 465 7.39 -13.07 -27.18
C SER A 465 7.47 -14.41 -26.44
N ILE A 466 6.38 -15.17 -26.47
CA ILE A 466 6.30 -16.47 -25.80
C ILE A 466 6.05 -17.53 -26.86
N GLU A 467 7.02 -18.42 -27.02
CA GLU A 467 6.90 -19.54 -27.95
C GLU A 467 5.90 -20.58 -27.44
N LYS A 468 5.25 -21.29 -28.36
CA LYS A 468 4.30 -22.34 -28.06
C LYS A 468 5.06 -23.67 -27.87
N ASP A 469 5.33 -24.03 -26.63
CA ASP A 469 5.88 -25.34 -26.28
C ASP A 469 4.84 -26.46 -26.52
N ALA A 470 5.27 -27.70 -26.37
CA ALA A 470 4.41 -28.87 -26.59
C ALA A 470 3.17 -28.89 -25.69
N ALA A 471 3.32 -28.43 -24.44
CA ALA A 471 2.22 -28.37 -23.47
C ALA A 471 1.18 -27.31 -23.85
N THR A 472 1.65 -26.12 -24.25
CA THR A 472 0.81 -25.03 -24.75
C THR A 472 0.09 -25.42 -26.02
N HIS A 473 0.78 -26.08 -26.95
CA HIS A 473 0.16 -26.56 -28.19
C HIS A 473 -0.92 -27.62 -27.94
N ASP A 474 -0.69 -28.60 -27.07
CA ASP A 474 -1.71 -29.59 -26.67
C ASP A 474 -2.93 -28.91 -26.00
N PHE A 475 -2.68 -27.92 -25.11
CA PHE A 475 -3.76 -27.16 -24.49
C PHE A 475 -4.60 -26.42 -25.53
N LEU A 476 -3.98 -25.74 -26.50
CA LEU A 476 -4.68 -25.00 -27.56
C LEU A 476 -5.49 -25.92 -28.44
N ASN A 477 -4.97 -27.08 -28.84
CA ASN A 477 -5.69 -28.06 -29.62
C ASN A 477 -6.92 -28.60 -28.88
N LYS A 478 -6.81 -28.86 -27.57
CA LYS A 478 -7.93 -29.26 -26.73
C LYS A 478 -8.95 -28.13 -26.55
N LEU A 479 -8.52 -26.88 -26.43
CA LEU A 479 -9.39 -25.70 -26.35
C LEU A 479 -10.20 -25.53 -27.65
N ILE A 480 -9.52 -25.56 -28.79
CA ILE A 480 -10.11 -25.39 -30.13
C ILE A 480 -11.10 -26.54 -30.41
N ALA A 481 -10.73 -27.77 -30.09
CA ALA A 481 -11.58 -28.92 -30.27
C ALA A 481 -12.73 -29.03 -29.23
N GLY A 482 -12.81 -28.08 -28.27
CA GLY A 482 -13.86 -28.11 -27.23
C GLY A 482 -13.75 -29.28 -26.23
N LYS A 483 -12.57 -29.88 -26.11
CA LYS A 483 -12.32 -31.05 -25.23
C LYS A 483 -11.98 -30.67 -23.79
N LEU A 484 -11.80 -29.36 -23.46
CA LEU A 484 -11.59 -28.92 -22.10
C LEU A 484 -12.92 -28.81 -21.33
N ALA A 485 -12.96 -29.34 -20.11
CA ALA A 485 -14.17 -29.35 -19.29
C ALA A 485 -14.71 -27.95 -18.95
N THR A 486 -13.82 -27.01 -18.68
CA THR A 486 -14.17 -25.69 -18.12
C THR A 486 -13.97 -24.52 -19.09
N LYS A 487 -13.26 -24.73 -20.21
CA LYS A 487 -12.94 -23.67 -21.18
C LYS A 487 -13.33 -24.09 -22.58
N LYS A 488 -14.01 -23.19 -23.29
CA LYS A 488 -14.38 -23.38 -24.70
C LYS A 488 -13.95 -22.13 -25.49
N LEU A 489 -13.68 -22.31 -26.79
CA LEU A 489 -13.41 -21.19 -27.67
C LEU A 489 -14.68 -20.32 -27.80
N SER A 490 -14.56 -19.03 -27.69
CA SER A 490 -15.67 -18.08 -27.71
C SER A 490 -15.29 -16.78 -28.42
N ALA A 491 -16.27 -15.96 -28.79
CA ALA A 491 -16.05 -14.64 -29.35
C ALA A 491 -15.12 -13.79 -28.47
N SER A 492 -15.27 -13.84 -27.15
CA SER A 492 -14.44 -13.09 -26.20
C SER A 492 -12.97 -13.51 -26.26
N ASN A 493 -12.70 -14.83 -26.35
CA ASN A 493 -11.33 -15.35 -26.43
C ASN A 493 -10.67 -14.96 -27.76
N LEU A 494 -11.41 -15.04 -28.86
CA LEU A 494 -10.93 -14.64 -30.19
C LEU A 494 -10.68 -13.13 -30.27
N ASN A 495 -11.58 -12.33 -29.72
CA ASN A 495 -11.40 -10.88 -29.59
C ASN A 495 -10.16 -10.52 -28.75
N MET A 496 -9.89 -11.28 -27.69
CA MET A 496 -8.71 -11.07 -26.86
C MET A 496 -7.41 -11.34 -27.65
N TYR A 497 -7.38 -12.40 -28.46
CA TYR A 497 -6.24 -12.72 -29.32
C TYR A 497 -6.03 -11.62 -30.37
N LEU A 498 -7.10 -11.18 -31.03
CA LEU A 498 -7.05 -10.10 -32.02
C LEU A 498 -6.60 -8.75 -31.45
N LYS A 499 -6.88 -8.49 -30.18
CA LYS A 499 -6.35 -7.31 -29.48
C LYS A 499 -4.87 -7.44 -29.18
N CYS A 500 -4.48 -8.57 -28.61
CA CYS A 500 -3.10 -8.86 -28.23
C CYS A 500 -2.92 -10.35 -27.99
N PRO A 501 -2.17 -11.08 -28.84
CA PRO A 501 -1.89 -12.52 -28.65
C PRO A 501 -1.30 -12.84 -27.28
N LEU A 502 -0.43 -11.96 -26.73
CA LEU A 502 0.16 -12.13 -25.42
C LEU A 502 -0.88 -12.01 -24.27
N SER A 503 -1.86 -11.10 -24.41
CA SER A 503 -2.98 -11.00 -23.47
C SER A 503 -3.85 -12.27 -23.45
N PHE A 504 -4.09 -12.86 -24.62
CA PHE A 504 -4.77 -14.14 -24.75
C PHE A 504 -3.97 -15.26 -24.04
N TYR A 505 -2.66 -15.32 -24.24
CA TYR A 505 -1.82 -16.29 -23.53
C TYR A 505 -1.97 -16.15 -22.00
N PHE A 506 -1.80 -14.96 -21.45
CA PHE A 506 -1.88 -14.77 -20.01
C PHE A 506 -3.28 -15.13 -19.45
N ALA A 507 -4.34 -14.68 -20.08
CA ALA A 507 -5.69 -14.90 -19.56
C ALA A 507 -6.21 -16.32 -19.80
N VAL A 508 -6.00 -16.86 -21.01
CA VAL A 508 -6.63 -18.12 -21.44
C VAL A 508 -5.73 -19.32 -21.20
N VAL A 509 -4.46 -19.23 -21.60
CA VAL A 509 -3.51 -20.35 -21.47
C VAL A 509 -2.96 -20.41 -20.06
N ALA A 510 -2.31 -19.35 -19.59
CA ALA A 510 -1.73 -19.28 -18.25
C ALA A 510 -2.78 -19.12 -17.14
N GLY A 511 -4.01 -18.71 -17.47
CA GLY A 511 -5.11 -18.59 -16.49
C GLY A 511 -4.97 -17.45 -15.50
N LEU A 512 -4.14 -16.44 -15.81
CA LEU A 512 -3.96 -15.27 -14.96
C LEU A 512 -5.24 -14.42 -14.94
N ARG A 513 -5.65 -14.03 -13.76
CA ARG A 513 -6.84 -13.20 -13.55
C ARG A 513 -6.52 -12.08 -12.58
N GLU A 514 -7.28 -11.00 -12.69
CA GLU A 514 -7.29 -9.96 -11.68
C GLU A 514 -7.75 -10.54 -10.34
N PRO A 515 -7.08 -10.17 -9.22
CA PRO A 515 -7.55 -10.60 -7.90
C PRO A 515 -9.00 -10.15 -7.65
N ASP A 516 -9.78 -11.00 -7.02
CA ASP A 516 -11.13 -10.65 -6.63
C ASP A 516 -11.11 -9.43 -5.69
N SER A 517 -11.90 -8.41 -6.00
CA SER A 517 -12.08 -7.21 -5.17
C SER A 517 -13.57 -6.99 -4.90
N ILE A 518 -13.87 -6.42 -3.72
CA ILE A 518 -15.24 -6.05 -3.39
C ILE A 518 -15.57 -4.74 -4.11
N ASP A 519 -16.58 -4.78 -4.94
CA ASP A 519 -17.09 -3.63 -5.66
C ASP A 519 -18.11 -2.88 -4.80
N GLU A 520 -17.72 -1.67 -4.38
CA GLU A 520 -18.56 -0.79 -3.56
C GLU A 520 -19.45 0.13 -4.38
N ASP A 521 -19.07 0.39 -5.64
CA ASP A 521 -19.64 1.46 -6.47
C ASP A 521 -20.61 0.96 -7.56
N GLY A 522 -20.73 -0.34 -7.76
CA GLY A 522 -21.53 -0.91 -8.84
C GLY A 522 -20.80 -0.81 -10.19
N ASP A 523 -20.12 -1.87 -10.61
CA ASP A 523 -19.40 -1.93 -11.88
C ASP A 523 -20.39 -1.85 -13.06
N ALA A 524 -20.02 -1.14 -14.11
CA ALA A 524 -20.76 -1.08 -15.39
C ALA A 524 -21.11 -2.48 -15.94
N ARG A 525 -20.26 -3.49 -15.65
CA ARG A 525 -20.49 -4.88 -15.98
C ARG A 525 -21.73 -5.45 -15.28
N ARG A 526 -21.94 -5.13 -13.99
CA ARG A 526 -23.11 -5.57 -13.22
C ARG A 526 -24.39 -4.92 -13.74
N ILE A 527 -24.34 -3.64 -14.07
CA ILE A 527 -25.46 -2.91 -14.68
C ILE A 527 -25.88 -3.63 -15.97
N GLY A 528 -24.93 -4.01 -16.82
CA GLY A 528 -25.17 -4.80 -18.02
C GLY A 528 -25.84 -6.12 -17.72
N THR A 529 -25.29 -6.92 -16.79
CA THR A 529 -25.83 -8.23 -16.41
C THR A 529 -27.24 -8.12 -15.83
N ILE A 530 -27.52 -7.16 -14.96
CA ILE A 530 -28.87 -6.94 -14.41
C ILE A 530 -29.86 -6.61 -15.53
N LEU A 531 -29.47 -5.76 -16.49
CA LEU A 531 -30.30 -5.41 -17.64
C LEU A 531 -30.66 -6.64 -18.49
N HIS A 532 -29.67 -7.44 -18.86
CA HIS A 532 -29.86 -8.65 -19.68
C HIS A 532 -30.79 -9.65 -18.98
N GLU A 533 -30.52 -9.98 -17.71
CA GLU A 533 -31.36 -10.92 -16.96
C GLU A 533 -32.78 -10.38 -16.72
N THR A 534 -32.94 -9.05 -16.53
CA THR A 534 -34.26 -8.42 -16.41
C THR A 534 -35.05 -8.52 -17.72
N MET A 535 -34.43 -8.19 -18.86
CA MET A 535 -35.07 -8.32 -20.17
C MET A 535 -35.45 -9.76 -20.49
N LYS A 536 -34.57 -10.71 -20.18
CA LYS A 536 -34.86 -12.15 -20.28
C LYS A 536 -36.07 -12.54 -19.43
N GLY A 537 -36.11 -12.15 -18.15
CA GLY A 537 -37.23 -12.47 -17.25
C GLY A 537 -38.56 -11.91 -17.74
N LEU A 538 -38.57 -10.67 -18.23
CA LEU A 538 -39.78 -10.05 -18.79
C LEU A 538 -40.31 -10.74 -20.07
N TYR A 539 -39.40 -11.18 -20.94
CA TYR A 539 -39.74 -11.80 -22.20
C TYR A 539 -39.92 -13.31 -22.17
N GLN A 540 -39.43 -14.00 -21.12
CA GLN A 540 -39.45 -15.46 -21.03
C GLN A 540 -40.86 -16.09 -21.18
N VAL A 541 -41.89 -15.43 -20.66
CA VAL A 541 -43.30 -15.89 -20.76
C VAL A 541 -43.77 -15.93 -22.22
N PHE A 542 -43.40 -14.92 -23.01
CA PHE A 542 -43.79 -14.84 -24.42
C PHE A 542 -43.05 -15.84 -25.28
N LEU A 543 -41.79 -16.12 -24.96
CA LEU A 543 -40.99 -17.17 -25.62
C LEU A 543 -41.61 -18.54 -25.35
N ASN A 544 -41.93 -18.85 -24.09
CA ASN A 544 -42.52 -20.13 -23.70
C ASN A 544 -43.87 -20.39 -24.37
N ASN A 545 -44.69 -19.34 -24.50
CA ASN A 545 -46.02 -19.43 -25.10
C ASN A 545 -46.01 -19.27 -26.63
N LYS A 546 -44.81 -19.09 -27.25
CA LYS A 546 -44.66 -18.81 -28.70
C LYS A 546 -45.55 -17.64 -29.19
N THR A 547 -45.70 -16.60 -28.35
CA THR A 547 -46.59 -15.49 -28.61
C THR A 547 -45.94 -14.51 -29.60
N THR A 548 -46.65 -14.14 -30.67
CA THR A 548 -46.24 -13.01 -31.52
C THR A 548 -46.48 -11.72 -30.76
N LEU A 549 -45.43 -10.95 -30.56
CA LEU A 549 -45.47 -9.67 -29.86
C LEU A 549 -46.02 -8.59 -30.80
N THR A 550 -47.09 -7.93 -30.34
CA THR A 550 -47.72 -6.81 -31.00
C THR A 550 -47.51 -5.52 -30.18
N ALA A 551 -47.75 -4.33 -30.79
CA ALA A 551 -47.61 -3.07 -30.12
C ALA A 551 -48.50 -3.00 -28.84
N ASP A 552 -49.69 -3.61 -28.88
CA ASP A 552 -50.60 -3.67 -27.71
C ASP A 552 -50.03 -4.52 -26.56
N ILE A 553 -49.38 -5.66 -26.87
CA ILE A 553 -48.81 -6.52 -25.84
C ILE A 553 -47.64 -5.83 -25.17
N ILE A 554 -46.71 -5.22 -25.97
CA ILE A 554 -45.56 -4.51 -25.43
C ILE A 554 -46.01 -3.25 -24.71
N GLY A 555 -47.02 -2.53 -25.21
CA GLY A 555 -47.60 -1.38 -24.55
C GLY A 555 -48.19 -1.72 -23.18
N LYS A 556 -48.90 -2.85 -23.05
CA LYS A 556 -49.35 -3.38 -21.75
C LYS A 556 -48.20 -3.68 -20.82
N LEU A 557 -47.16 -4.33 -21.30
CA LEU A 557 -45.97 -4.65 -20.51
C LEU A 557 -45.23 -3.38 -20.05
N MET A 558 -45.12 -2.40 -20.92
CA MET A 558 -44.47 -1.10 -20.63
C MET A 558 -45.20 -0.31 -19.56
N ASN A 559 -46.54 -0.42 -19.55
CA ASN A 559 -47.42 0.25 -18.55
C ASN A 559 -47.57 -0.55 -17.23
N ASP A 560 -47.09 -1.81 -17.20
CA ASP A 560 -47.09 -2.62 -15.97
C ASP A 560 -45.85 -2.35 -15.14
N ASP A 561 -45.84 -1.17 -14.51
CA ASP A 561 -44.71 -0.71 -13.66
C ASP A 561 -44.39 -1.69 -12.53
N ARG A 562 -45.41 -2.37 -12.01
CA ARG A 562 -45.27 -3.35 -10.95
C ARG A 562 -44.43 -4.55 -11.42
N ARG A 563 -44.77 -5.13 -12.54
CA ARG A 563 -44.04 -6.31 -13.11
C ARG A 563 -42.61 -5.97 -13.46
N ILE A 564 -42.38 -4.80 -14.05
CA ILE A 564 -41.00 -4.32 -14.35
C ILE A 564 -40.20 -4.16 -13.05
N SER A 565 -40.80 -3.54 -12.03
CA SER A 565 -40.13 -3.29 -10.75
C SER A 565 -39.86 -4.58 -9.98
N GLU A 566 -40.78 -5.54 -9.98
CA GLU A 566 -40.60 -6.86 -9.33
C GLU A 566 -39.46 -7.65 -9.97
N GLU A 567 -39.44 -7.77 -11.32
CA GLU A 567 -38.36 -8.51 -12.00
C GLU A 567 -37.00 -7.79 -11.86
N LEU A 568 -36.94 -6.47 -11.97
CA LEU A 568 -35.72 -5.71 -11.78
C LEU A 568 -35.17 -5.85 -10.35
N LEU A 569 -36.05 -5.74 -9.34
CA LEU A 569 -35.68 -5.94 -7.93
C LEU A 569 -35.13 -7.34 -7.67
N LYS A 570 -35.79 -8.38 -8.23
CA LYS A 570 -35.35 -9.75 -8.15
C LYS A 570 -33.93 -9.91 -8.72
N GLN A 571 -33.65 -9.38 -9.91
CA GLN A 571 -32.31 -9.48 -10.53
C GLN A 571 -31.27 -8.67 -9.77
N CYS A 572 -31.63 -7.48 -9.27
CA CYS A 572 -30.75 -6.71 -8.38
C CYS A 572 -30.40 -7.49 -7.12
N ASN A 573 -31.36 -8.15 -6.48
CA ASN A 573 -31.11 -8.97 -5.30
C ASN A 573 -30.19 -10.16 -5.57
N ILE A 574 -30.44 -10.88 -6.67
CA ILE A 574 -29.60 -12.04 -7.06
C ILE A 574 -28.16 -11.60 -7.29
N ILE A 575 -27.94 -10.54 -8.08
CA ILE A 575 -26.59 -10.12 -8.51
C ILE A 575 -25.84 -9.40 -7.38
N ASN A 576 -26.54 -8.59 -6.60
CA ASN A 576 -25.94 -7.87 -5.46
C ASN A 576 -25.97 -8.68 -4.16
N ARG A 577 -26.58 -9.86 -4.16
CA ARG A 577 -26.76 -10.73 -2.97
C ARG A 577 -27.43 -9.98 -1.81
N THR A 578 -28.47 -9.23 -2.14
CA THR A 578 -29.32 -8.53 -1.21
C THR A 578 -30.67 -9.23 -1.11
N ASP A 579 -31.42 -8.95 -0.05
CA ASP A 579 -32.77 -9.52 0.16
C ASP A 579 -33.73 -8.37 0.47
N PHE A 580 -33.84 -7.44 -0.49
CA PHE A 580 -34.74 -6.29 -0.38
C PHE A 580 -36.12 -6.64 -0.92
N ASN A 581 -37.16 -6.26 -0.16
CA ASN A 581 -38.54 -6.46 -0.55
C ASN A 581 -39.10 -5.29 -1.37
N GLU A 582 -38.48 -4.14 -1.27
CA GLU A 582 -38.89 -2.92 -1.96
C GLU A 582 -37.69 -2.13 -2.51
N PRO A 583 -37.87 -1.43 -3.64
CA PRO A 583 -36.84 -0.56 -4.20
C PRO A 583 -36.43 0.59 -3.28
N SER A 584 -37.29 0.99 -2.35
CA SER A 584 -37.07 2.03 -1.33
C SER A 584 -35.93 1.69 -0.37
N GLN A 585 -35.57 0.40 -0.22
CA GLN A 585 -34.49 -0.08 0.64
C GLN A 585 -33.10 0.15 0.04
N PHE A 586 -33.02 0.41 -1.27
CA PHE A 586 -31.74 0.84 -1.87
C PHE A 586 -31.41 2.27 -1.43
N SER A 587 -30.15 2.51 -1.07
CA SER A 587 -29.66 3.82 -0.65
C SER A 587 -28.51 4.30 -1.52
N GLY A 588 -28.27 5.62 -1.55
CA GLY A 588 -27.16 6.23 -2.25
C GLY A 588 -27.10 5.87 -3.75
N LYS A 589 -25.93 5.46 -4.23
CA LYS A 589 -25.69 5.12 -5.66
C LYS A 589 -26.56 3.96 -6.15
N HIS A 590 -26.84 2.96 -5.31
CA HIS A 590 -27.63 1.80 -5.70
C HIS A 590 -29.08 2.19 -6.07
N ARG A 591 -29.65 3.19 -5.41
CA ARG A 591 -30.96 3.73 -5.78
C ARG A 591 -30.92 4.40 -7.15
N VAL A 592 -29.88 5.18 -7.41
CA VAL A 592 -29.69 5.82 -8.71
C VAL A 592 -29.56 4.78 -9.82
N PHE A 593 -28.75 3.73 -9.62
CA PHE A 593 -28.59 2.65 -10.59
C PHE A 593 -29.89 1.90 -10.85
N TYR A 594 -30.69 1.64 -9.82
CA TYR A 594 -31.99 1.02 -9.99
C TYR A 594 -32.92 1.85 -10.88
N GLU A 595 -33.00 3.16 -10.66
CA GLU A 595 -33.83 4.06 -11.48
C GLU A 595 -33.31 4.18 -12.93
N ILE A 596 -32.00 4.20 -13.13
CA ILE A 596 -31.39 4.19 -14.46
C ILE A 596 -31.73 2.88 -15.19
N LEU A 597 -31.61 1.73 -14.54
CA LEU A 597 -31.94 0.43 -15.12
C LEU A 597 -33.42 0.34 -15.48
N LYS A 598 -34.31 0.84 -14.62
CA LYS A 598 -35.74 0.90 -14.88
C LYS A 598 -36.04 1.75 -16.12
N SER A 599 -35.38 2.91 -16.24
CA SER A 599 -35.47 3.75 -17.44
C SER A 599 -34.97 3.00 -18.69
N TYR A 600 -33.87 2.27 -18.59
CA TYR A 600 -33.31 1.49 -19.70
C TYR A 600 -34.26 0.39 -20.17
N VAL A 601 -34.88 -0.34 -19.26
CA VAL A 601 -35.89 -1.37 -19.57
C VAL A 601 -37.07 -0.74 -20.33
N THR A 602 -37.60 0.39 -19.83
CA THR A 602 -38.75 1.10 -20.48
C THR A 602 -38.37 1.56 -21.89
N GLN A 603 -37.16 2.06 -22.11
CA GLN A 603 -36.70 2.49 -23.44
C GLN A 603 -36.57 1.33 -24.42
N ILE A 604 -36.04 0.17 -23.98
CA ILE A 604 -35.98 -1.04 -24.82
C ILE A 604 -37.37 -1.48 -25.21
N LEU A 605 -38.31 -1.48 -24.26
CA LEU A 605 -39.71 -1.82 -24.55
C LEU A 605 -40.36 -0.84 -25.54
N ALA A 606 -40.08 0.46 -25.40
CA ALA A 606 -40.60 1.48 -26.34
C ALA A 606 -40.04 1.29 -27.76
N TYR A 607 -38.75 0.97 -27.89
CA TYR A 607 -38.14 0.61 -29.16
C TYR A 607 -38.78 -0.66 -29.75
N ASP A 608 -38.95 -1.68 -28.94
CA ASP A 608 -39.56 -2.95 -29.39
C ASP A 608 -41.04 -2.78 -29.82
N ALA A 609 -41.81 -1.88 -29.18
CA ALA A 609 -43.16 -1.53 -29.62
C ALA A 609 -43.22 -0.99 -31.05
N GLN A 610 -42.21 -0.19 -31.45
CA GLN A 610 -42.06 0.31 -32.84
C GLN A 610 -41.65 -0.77 -33.84
N TYR A 611 -40.89 -1.77 -33.36
CA TYR A 611 -40.40 -2.88 -34.20
C TYR A 611 -41.46 -3.96 -34.45
N THR A 612 -42.55 -4.00 -33.72
CA THR A 612 -43.62 -5.00 -33.85
C THR A 612 -44.22 -5.06 -35.27
N PRO A 613 -44.86 -6.21 -35.68
CA PRO A 613 -44.96 -7.47 -34.95
C PRO A 613 -43.74 -8.38 -35.14
N PHE A 614 -43.31 -9.08 -34.06
CA PHE A 614 -42.24 -10.07 -34.15
C PHE A 614 -42.49 -11.24 -33.16
N SER A 615 -41.81 -12.36 -33.34
CA SER A 615 -41.83 -13.50 -32.44
C SER A 615 -40.43 -13.75 -31.89
N LEU A 616 -40.35 -14.14 -30.60
CA LEU A 616 -39.07 -14.49 -29.98
C LEU A 616 -38.70 -15.93 -30.37
N ALA A 617 -37.46 -16.15 -30.76
CA ALA A 617 -36.91 -17.46 -31.08
C ALA A 617 -35.84 -17.93 -30.09
N GLY A 618 -35.23 -16.99 -29.33
CA GLY A 618 -34.26 -17.30 -28.29
C GLY A 618 -33.97 -16.10 -27.37
N LEU A 619 -33.71 -16.40 -26.09
CA LEU A 619 -33.24 -15.44 -25.07
C LEU A 619 -32.06 -16.06 -24.36
N GLU A 620 -30.91 -15.35 -24.23
CA GLU A 620 -29.64 -15.92 -23.74
C GLU A 620 -29.38 -17.30 -24.38
N TYR A 621 -29.52 -17.31 -25.70
CA TYR A 621 -29.56 -18.56 -26.47
C TYR A 621 -28.15 -19.11 -26.68
N GLU A 622 -27.91 -20.34 -26.19
CA GLU A 622 -26.63 -21.02 -26.35
C GLU A 622 -26.48 -21.61 -27.75
N LEU A 623 -25.54 -21.08 -28.53
CA LEU A 623 -25.14 -21.62 -29.83
C LEU A 623 -23.87 -22.45 -29.66
N ASN A 624 -23.87 -23.65 -30.18
CA ASN A 624 -22.71 -24.52 -30.28
C ASN A 624 -22.44 -24.81 -31.76
N TYR A 625 -21.28 -24.36 -32.26
CA TYR A 625 -20.81 -24.65 -33.60
C TYR A 625 -19.71 -25.69 -33.54
N SER A 626 -19.80 -26.72 -34.41
CA SER A 626 -18.77 -27.71 -34.59
C SER A 626 -18.42 -27.79 -36.08
N GLY A 627 -17.14 -27.72 -36.39
CA GLY A 627 -16.61 -27.76 -37.74
C GLY A 627 -15.20 -28.34 -37.76
N GLU A 628 -14.56 -28.32 -38.90
CA GLU A 628 -13.18 -28.74 -39.12
C GLU A 628 -12.43 -27.64 -39.88
N ILE A 629 -11.17 -27.37 -39.51
CA ILE A 629 -10.25 -26.55 -40.28
C ILE A 629 -9.05 -27.38 -40.72
N LEU A 630 -8.40 -26.96 -41.78
CA LEU A 630 -7.18 -27.58 -42.26
C LEU A 630 -5.99 -26.79 -41.72
N THR A 631 -5.10 -27.45 -40.97
CA THR A 631 -3.86 -26.89 -40.46
C THR A 631 -2.70 -27.80 -40.86
N ASP A 632 -1.73 -27.28 -41.59
CA ASP A 632 -0.54 -28.07 -42.08
C ASP A 632 -0.90 -29.41 -42.72
N GLY A 633 -2.01 -29.48 -43.47
CA GLY A 633 -2.51 -30.70 -44.11
C GLY A 633 -3.29 -31.63 -43.23
N ASN A 634 -3.45 -31.35 -41.91
CA ASN A 634 -4.22 -32.13 -40.95
C ASN A 634 -5.58 -31.47 -40.68
N LYS A 635 -6.61 -32.27 -40.49
CA LYS A 635 -7.93 -31.80 -40.05
C LYS A 635 -7.93 -31.59 -38.54
N LEU A 636 -8.18 -30.34 -38.10
CA LEU A 636 -8.34 -29.95 -36.70
C LEU A 636 -9.85 -29.73 -36.45
N PRO A 637 -10.49 -30.47 -35.52
CA PRO A 637 -11.87 -30.20 -35.14
C PRO A 637 -11.95 -28.86 -34.37
N VAL A 638 -12.98 -28.07 -34.68
CA VAL A 638 -13.24 -26.77 -34.05
C VAL A 638 -14.59 -26.77 -33.39
N ALA A 639 -14.65 -26.36 -32.14
CA ALA A 639 -15.88 -26.15 -31.40
C ALA A 639 -15.91 -24.74 -30.79
N ILE A 640 -16.89 -23.95 -31.21
CA ILE A 640 -17.10 -22.59 -30.72
C ILE A 640 -18.42 -22.53 -29.95
N LYS A 641 -18.38 -21.93 -28.77
CA LYS A 641 -19.56 -21.63 -27.97
C LYS A 641 -19.87 -20.13 -28.03
N ALA A 642 -21.13 -19.81 -28.28
CA ALA A 642 -21.66 -18.46 -28.23
C ALA A 642 -22.94 -18.39 -27.39
N ILE A 643 -23.22 -17.25 -26.78
CA ILE A 643 -24.47 -16.94 -26.10
C ILE A 643 -25.01 -15.69 -26.76
N VAL A 644 -26.21 -15.76 -27.33
CA VAL A 644 -26.89 -14.66 -28.01
C VAL A 644 -27.95 -14.09 -27.05
N ASP A 645 -27.90 -12.81 -26.79
CA ASP A 645 -28.81 -12.16 -25.83
C ASP A 645 -30.28 -12.37 -26.26
N ARG A 646 -30.56 -12.12 -27.54
CA ARG A 646 -31.94 -12.31 -28.08
C ARG A 646 -31.96 -12.60 -29.56
N ILE A 647 -32.83 -13.50 -29.96
CA ILE A 647 -33.13 -13.84 -31.37
C ILE A 647 -34.60 -13.58 -31.63
N ASP A 648 -34.90 -12.72 -32.60
CA ASP A 648 -36.27 -12.42 -33.06
C ASP A 648 -36.51 -12.90 -34.46
N VAL A 649 -37.76 -13.23 -34.75
CA VAL A 649 -38.21 -13.54 -36.11
C VAL A 649 -39.34 -12.60 -36.53
N ARG A 650 -39.15 -11.90 -37.65
CA ARG A 650 -40.14 -11.00 -38.25
C ARG A 650 -40.21 -11.22 -39.75
N SER A 651 -41.35 -11.65 -40.26
CA SER A 651 -41.57 -11.83 -41.70
C SER A 651 -40.45 -12.58 -42.44
N GLY A 652 -39.94 -13.68 -41.87
CA GLY A 652 -38.83 -14.46 -42.44
C GLY A 652 -37.44 -13.88 -42.24
N LEU A 653 -37.29 -12.75 -41.52
CA LEU A 653 -36.03 -12.21 -41.14
C LEU A 653 -35.71 -12.62 -39.70
N VAL A 654 -34.55 -13.26 -39.47
CA VAL A 654 -34.02 -13.65 -38.15
C VAL A 654 -33.06 -12.56 -37.67
N ARG A 655 -33.45 -11.78 -36.68
CA ARG A 655 -32.60 -10.73 -36.10
C ARG A 655 -31.84 -11.27 -34.92
N VAL A 656 -30.53 -11.14 -34.92
CA VAL A 656 -29.60 -11.48 -33.85
C VAL A 656 -29.27 -10.20 -33.13
N LEU A 657 -29.79 -10.05 -31.91
CA LEU A 657 -29.73 -8.81 -31.14
C LEU A 657 -28.79 -8.98 -29.92
N ASP A 658 -27.96 -7.96 -29.71
CA ASP A 658 -27.06 -7.83 -28.56
C ASP A 658 -27.33 -6.51 -27.83
N TYR A 659 -27.55 -6.55 -26.51
CA TYR A 659 -27.82 -5.38 -25.70
C TYR A 659 -26.54 -4.75 -25.16
N LYS A 660 -26.42 -3.43 -25.25
CA LYS A 660 -25.30 -2.68 -24.68
C LYS A 660 -25.77 -1.47 -23.90
N THR A 661 -25.26 -1.31 -22.68
CA THR A 661 -25.58 -0.18 -21.80
C THR A 661 -24.83 1.10 -22.14
N GLY A 662 -23.69 1.01 -22.85
CA GLY A 662 -22.86 2.14 -23.28
C GLY A 662 -22.98 2.45 -24.77
N LYS A 663 -22.34 3.53 -25.20
CA LYS A 663 -22.23 3.88 -26.64
C LYS A 663 -21.42 2.83 -27.38
N VAL A 664 -21.84 2.48 -28.60
CA VAL A 664 -21.24 1.42 -29.41
C VAL A 664 -20.96 1.91 -30.82
N LYS A 665 -19.75 1.65 -31.29
CA LYS A 665 -19.41 1.85 -32.70
C LYS A 665 -19.85 0.60 -33.49
N ARG A 666 -20.62 0.81 -34.55
CA ARG A 666 -21.22 -0.25 -35.40
C ARG A 666 -20.55 -0.42 -36.75
N ASP A 667 -19.52 0.40 -37.02
CA ASP A 667 -18.92 0.53 -38.33
C ASP A 667 -17.57 -0.16 -38.39
N ALA A 668 -17.31 -0.93 -39.44
CA ALA A 668 -15.99 -1.38 -39.85
C ALA A 668 -15.69 -0.83 -41.25
N ASN A 669 -14.46 -0.36 -41.48
CA ASN A 669 -14.09 0.16 -42.79
C ASN A 669 -13.97 -0.95 -43.83
N ALA A 670 -13.44 -2.12 -43.44
CA ALA A 670 -13.38 -3.32 -44.26
C ALA A 670 -13.55 -4.57 -43.36
N LEU A 671 -13.93 -5.68 -43.96
CA LEU A 671 -14.04 -6.96 -43.27
C LEU A 671 -12.67 -7.41 -42.72
N ALA A 672 -11.58 -7.17 -43.44
CA ALA A 672 -10.22 -7.50 -43.02
C ALA A 672 -9.76 -6.74 -41.75
N ASP A 673 -10.25 -5.51 -41.52
CA ASP A 673 -9.91 -4.74 -40.31
C ASP A 673 -10.40 -5.42 -39.06
N ILE A 674 -11.49 -6.19 -39.16
CA ILE A 674 -12.08 -6.92 -38.04
C ILE A 674 -11.17 -8.07 -37.56
N PHE A 675 -10.29 -8.58 -38.40
CA PHE A 675 -9.35 -9.67 -38.13
C PHE A 675 -7.91 -9.19 -37.88
N SER A 676 -7.63 -7.89 -38.02
CA SER A 676 -6.29 -7.36 -37.82
C SER A 676 -5.86 -7.43 -36.34
N VAL A 677 -4.65 -7.94 -36.07
CA VAL A 677 -4.09 -7.98 -34.74
C VAL A 677 -3.76 -6.56 -34.26
N GLY A 678 -4.08 -6.24 -32.99
CA GLY A 678 -3.91 -4.89 -32.47
C GLY A 678 -5.04 -3.92 -32.83
N ARG A 679 -6.17 -4.41 -33.34
CA ARG A 679 -7.33 -3.59 -33.74
C ARG A 679 -8.02 -2.88 -32.56
N SER A 680 -8.83 -1.86 -32.87
CA SER A 680 -9.61 -1.14 -31.86
C SER A 680 -10.62 -2.05 -31.12
N LYS A 681 -10.84 -1.79 -29.83
CA LYS A 681 -11.88 -2.44 -29.03
C LYS A 681 -13.29 -2.26 -29.62
N ASP A 682 -13.51 -1.20 -30.36
CA ASP A 682 -14.81 -0.91 -30.99
C ASP A 682 -15.27 -1.99 -31.95
N LEU A 683 -14.34 -2.70 -32.60
CA LEU A 683 -14.62 -3.78 -33.52
C LEU A 683 -14.99 -5.11 -32.86
N ASP A 684 -14.92 -5.22 -31.53
CA ASP A 684 -15.25 -6.45 -30.80
C ASP A 684 -16.71 -6.84 -30.99
N TYR A 685 -17.60 -5.87 -30.95
CA TYR A 685 -19.04 -6.11 -31.07
C TYR A 685 -19.42 -6.49 -32.51
N VAL A 686 -18.74 -5.84 -33.50
CA VAL A 686 -18.93 -6.19 -34.93
C VAL A 686 -18.50 -7.64 -35.16
N PHE A 687 -17.31 -8.03 -34.67
CA PHE A 687 -16.82 -9.40 -34.79
C PHE A 687 -17.78 -10.39 -34.10
N GLN A 688 -18.22 -10.09 -32.88
CA GLN A 688 -19.10 -10.92 -32.07
C GLN A 688 -20.42 -11.22 -32.80
N LEU A 689 -21.08 -10.21 -33.32
CA LEU A 689 -22.35 -10.38 -34.01
C LEU A 689 -22.22 -11.07 -35.36
N LEU A 690 -21.19 -10.75 -36.16
CA LEU A 690 -20.93 -11.47 -37.39
C LEU A 690 -20.65 -12.96 -37.13
N LEU A 691 -19.89 -13.26 -36.10
CA LEU A 691 -19.66 -14.65 -35.66
C LEU A 691 -20.99 -15.35 -35.34
N TYR A 692 -21.86 -14.72 -34.54
CA TYR A 692 -23.16 -15.28 -34.17
C TYR A 692 -24.05 -15.50 -35.38
N CYS A 693 -24.16 -14.51 -36.29
CA CYS A 693 -24.94 -14.62 -37.50
C CYS A 693 -24.40 -15.72 -38.44
N THR A 694 -23.08 -15.84 -38.59
CA THR A 694 -22.44 -16.90 -39.39
C THR A 694 -22.70 -18.28 -38.80
N MET A 695 -22.63 -18.42 -37.46
CA MET A 695 -22.94 -19.67 -36.77
C MET A 695 -24.41 -20.08 -36.99
N ILE A 696 -25.36 -19.17 -36.83
CA ILE A 696 -26.79 -19.43 -37.04
C ILE A 696 -27.05 -19.86 -38.47
N LYS A 697 -26.46 -19.19 -39.48
CA LYS A 697 -26.61 -19.50 -40.87
C LYS A 697 -26.06 -20.88 -41.20
N LYS A 698 -24.89 -21.24 -40.69
CA LYS A 698 -24.25 -22.55 -40.94
C LYS A 698 -24.93 -23.71 -40.23
N THR A 699 -25.49 -23.49 -39.06
CA THR A 699 -26.22 -24.55 -38.33
C THR A 699 -27.60 -24.85 -38.93
N GLY A 700 -28.13 -23.96 -39.77
CA GLY A 700 -29.44 -24.11 -40.39
C GLY A 700 -30.59 -24.18 -39.37
N MET A 701 -30.38 -23.74 -38.14
CA MET A 701 -31.36 -23.82 -37.04
C MET A 701 -32.59 -22.94 -37.31
N PHE A 702 -32.42 -21.87 -38.04
CA PHE A 702 -33.50 -20.93 -38.40
C PHE A 702 -33.58 -20.78 -39.90
N THR A 703 -34.78 -20.84 -40.43
CA THR A 703 -35.07 -20.61 -41.87
C THR A 703 -35.32 -19.11 -42.08
N GLY A 704 -34.53 -18.48 -42.93
CA GLY A 704 -34.68 -17.05 -43.31
C GLY A 704 -33.35 -16.30 -43.41
N SER A 705 -33.45 -15.01 -43.77
CA SER A 705 -32.32 -14.10 -43.81
C SER A 705 -31.89 -13.74 -42.37
N VAL A 706 -30.57 -13.70 -42.08
CA VAL A 706 -30.05 -13.38 -40.76
C VAL A 706 -29.52 -11.94 -40.72
N GLN A 707 -29.96 -11.16 -39.75
CA GLN A 707 -29.64 -9.77 -39.58
C GLN A 707 -28.91 -9.52 -38.24
N PRO A 708 -27.69 -8.95 -38.25
CA PRO A 708 -27.02 -8.51 -37.03
C PRO A 708 -27.57 -7.17 -36.54
N ALA A 709 -27.83 -7.04 -35.23
CA ALA A 709 -28.30 -5.79 -34.65
C ALA A 709 -27.71 -5.55 -33.26
N ILE A 710 -27.30 -4.32 -32.95
CA ILE A 710 -26.85 -3.88 -31.62
C ILE A 710 -27.82 -2.84 -31.09
N LEU A 711 -28.32 -3.05 -29.90
CA LEU A 711 -29.18 -2.11 -29.21
C LEU A 711 -28.39 -1.42 -28.09
N SER A 712 -27.89 -0.22 -28.37
CA SER A 712 -27.24 0.65 -27.37
C SER A 712 -28.30 1.50 -26.67
N VAL A 713 -28.52 1.23 -25.38
CA VAL A 713 -29.61 1.91 -24.65
C VAL A 713 -29.37 3.41 -24.54
N GLN A 714 -28.12 3.86 -24.40
CA GLN A 714 -27.80 5.31 -24.36
C GLN A 714 -28.11 6.05 -25.66
N GLU A 715 -28.20 5.33 -26.78
CA GLU A 715 -28.44 5.90 -28.11
C GLU A 715 -29.91 5.81 -28.53
N LEU A 716 -30.77 5.12 -27.76
CA LEU A 716 -32.19 5.00 -28.06
C LEU A 716 -32.99 6.32 -27.93
N TYR A 717 -32.41 7.35 -27.31
CA TYR A 717 -32.99 8.70 -27.25
C TYR A 717 -32.87 9.49 -28.57
N SER A 718 -31.99 9.07 -29.46
CA SER A 718 -31.85 9.59 -30.84
C SER A 718 -32.26 8.46 -31.77
N ASP A 719 -32.76 8.74 -32.99
CA ASP A 719 -33.11 7.75 -34.01
C ASP A 719 -31.90 6.90 -34.41
N ALA A 720 -31.42 6.09 -33.48
CA ALA A 720 -30.18 5.35 -33.61
C ALA A 720 -30.37 4.13 -34.51
N GLU A 721 -29.59 4.06 -35.57
CA GLU A 721 -29.44 2.85 -36.37
C GLU A 721 -28.95 1.72 -35.47
N THR A 722 -29.63 0.57 -35.52
CA THR A 722 -29.22 -0.65 -34.78
C THR A 722 -28.40 -1.62 -35.62
N LEU A 723 -28.30 -1.37 -36.95
CA LEU A 723 -27.61 -2.26 -37.88
C LEU A 723 -26.11 -2.05 -37.91
N LEU A 724 -25.37 -3.13 -38.12
CA LEU A 724 -23.94 -3.06 -38.41
C LEU A 724 -23.69 -2.48 -39.80
N LYS A 725 -22.56 -1.77 -39.95
CA LYS A 725 -22.10 -1.27 -41.23
C LYS A 725 -20.70 -1.80 -41.57
N ILE A 726 -20.51 -2.26 -42.78
CA ILE A 726 -19.21 -2.59 -43.34
C ILE A 726 -19.06 -1.74 -44.60
N GLU A 727 -17.91 -1.07 -44.79
CA GLU A 727 -17.67 -0.17 -45.91
C GLU A 727 -18.75 0.92 -46.06
N LYS A 728 -19.27 1.41 -44.93
CA LYS A 728 -20.38 2.37 -44.82
C LYS A 728 -21.75 1.84 -45.27
N GLN A 729 -21.87 0.58 -45.66
CA GLN A 729 -23.14 -0.04 -46.05
C GLN A 729 -23.76 -0.80 -44.88
N ALA A 730 -25.03 -0.54 -44.60
CA ALA A 730 -25.76 -1.23 -43.54
C ALA A 730 -26.06 -2.69 -43.93
N ILE A 731 -25.82 -3.62 -42.99
CA ILE A 731 -26.08 -5.04 -43.20
C ILE A 731 -27.53 -5.34 -42.81
N HIS A 732 -28.43 -5.25 -43.79
CA HIS A 732 -29.85 -5.62 -43.60
C HIS A 732 -30.03 -7.14 -43.55
N SER A 733 -29.16 -7.89 -44.17
CA SER A 733 -29.09 -9.35 -44.14
C SER A 733 -27.66 -9.79 -44.40
N LEU A 734 -27.17 -10.78 -43.66
CA LEU A 734 -25.86 -11.37 -43.95
C LEU A 734 -25.90 -12.14 -45.26
N SER A 735 -25.25 -11.59 -46.33
CA SER A 735 -25.11 -12.29 -47.62
C SER A 735 -24.30 -13.59 -47.48
N ASP A 736 -24.46 -14.53 -48.43
CA ASP A 736 -23.61 -15.74 -48.45
C ASP A 736 -22.14 -15.35 -48.67
N GLU A 737 -21.86 -14.40 -49.54
CA GLU A 737 -20.52 -13.94 -49.83
C GLU A 737 -19.84 -13.34 -48.59
N THR A 738 -20.50 -12.44 -47.85
CA THR A 738 -19.96 -11.84 -46.64
C THR A 738 -19.78 -12.90 -45.51
N GLY A 739 -20.74 -13.83 -45.38
CA GLY A 739 -20.66 -14.90 -44.39
C GLY A 739 -19.55 -15.89 -44.70
N ASP A 740 -19.32 -16.24 -45.95
CA ASP A 740 -18.25 -17.16 -46.37
C ASP A 740 -16.87 -16.48 -46.23
N ALA A 741 -16.72 -15.24 -46.64
CA ALA A 741 -15.49 -14.46 -46.47
C ALA A 741 -15.14 -14.32 -44.94
N PHE A 742 -16.13 -13.99 -44.08
CA PHE A 742 -15.93 -13.94 -42.66
C PHE A 742 -15.47 -15.30 -42.10
N ASN A 743 -16.07 -16.39 -42.55
CA ASN A 743 -15.73 -17.73 -42.09
C ASN A 743 -14.33 -18.19 -42.56
N GLU A 744 -13.92 -17.84 -43.77
CA GLU A 744 -12.55 -18.10 -44.26
C GLU A 744 -11.52 -17.40 -43.33
N MET A 745 -11.70 -16.09 -43.08
CA MET A 745 -10.82 -15.34 -42.15
C MET A 745 -10.87 -15.87 -40.71
N LEU A 746 -12.02 -16.37 -40.27
CA LEU A 746 -12.14 -17.04 -38.94
C LEU A 746 -11.33 -18.33 -38.90
N ASN A 747 -11.36 -19.13 -39.92
CA ASN A 747 -10.59 -20.37 -40.02
C ASN A 747 -9.08 -20.07 -40.04
N ASP A 748 -8.65 -19.04 -40.79
CA ASP A 748 -7.26 -18.58 -40.78
C ASP A 748 -6.80 -18.10 -39.42
N LEU A 749 -7.63 -17.35 -38.69
CA LEU A 749 -7.34 -16.92 -37.32
C LEU A 749 -7.18 -18.12 -36.37
N ILE A 750 -8.07 -19.12 -36.46
CA ILE A 750 -7.99 -20.31 -35.60
C ILE A 750 -6.77 -21.16 -35.97
N ALA A 751 -6.43 -21.25 -37.26
CA ALA A 751 -5.23 -21.91 -37.74
C ALA A 751 -3.96 -21.22 -37.24
N GLU A 752 -3.91 -19.88 -37.22
CA GLU A 752 -2.82 -19.11 -36.65
C GLU A 752 -2.68 -19.38 -35.14
N ILE A 753 -3.78 -19.39 -34.39
CA ILE A 753 -3.77 -19.71 -32.95
C ILE A 753 -3.23 -21.13 -32.72
N ALA A 754 -3.61 -22.10 -33.55
CA ALA A 754 -3.16 -23.49 -33.46
C ALA A 754 -1.70 -23.68 -33.88
N ASN A 755 -1.16 -22.85 -34.75
CA ASN A 755 0.18 -23.01 -35.32
C ASN A 755 1.29 -22.91 -34.27
N PRO A 756 2.08 -23.97 -34.03
CA PRO A 756 3.14 -23.94 -33.03
C PRO A 756 4.32 -23.04 -33.38
N LYS A 757 4.48 -22.68 -34.67
CA LYS A 757 5.59 -21.81 -35.15
C LYS A 757 5.31 -20.32 -34.94
N ILE A 758 4.07 -19.95 -34.64
CA ILE A 758 3.69 -18.55 -34.40
C ILE A 758 3.65 -18.32 -32.89
N ALA A 759 4.61 -17.55 -32.37
CA ALA A 759 4.68 -17.20 -30.97
C ALA A 759 3.56 -16.22 -30.55
N PHE A 760 3.26 -16.16 -29.26
CA PHE A 760 2.42 -15.10 -28.72
C PHE A 760 3.26 -13.83 -28.56
N PHE A 761 2.92 -12.78 -29.27
CA PHE A 761 3.64 -11.52 -29.29
C PHE A 761 2.80 -10.37 -28.74
N GLN A 762 3.47 -9.33 -28.30
CA GLN A 762 2.86 -8.11 -27.83
C GLN A 762 2.32 -7.30 -29.02
N ALA A 763 1.09 -6.79 -28.89
CA ALA A 763 0.52 -5.93 -29.94
C ALA A 763 1.36 -4.64 -30.16
N PRO A 764 1.53 -4.17 -31.40
CA PRO A 764 2.45 -3.09 -31.73
C PRO A 764 2.06 -1.71 -31.15
N GLU A 765 0.76 -1.47 -30.86
CA GLU A 765 0.28 -0.20 -30.32
C GLU A 765 0.31 -0.12 -28.80
N GLN A 766 1.30 0.56 -28.24
CA GLN A 766 1.47 0.73 -26.78
C GLN A 766 0.34 1.51 -26.09
N LYS A 767 -0.34 2.45 -26.78
CA LYS A 767 -1.48 3.21 -26.19
C LYS A 767 -2.60 2.32 -25.65
N LYS A 768 -2.79 1.14 -26.22
CA LYS A 768 -3.80 0.17 -25.77
C LYS A 768 -3.39 -0.57 -24.49
N CYS A 769 -2.11 -0.58 -24.19
CA CYS A 769 -1.57 -1.23 -23.01
C CYS A 769 -1.79 -0.44 -21.72
N GLU A 770 -2.10 0.86 -21.78
CA GLU A 770 -2.37 1.70 -20.59
C GLU A 770 -3.47 1.12 -19.68
N TRP A 771 -4.48 0.49 -20.28
CA TRP A 771 -5.62 -0.12 -19.57
C TRP A 771 -5.60 -1.64 -19.57
N CYS A 772 -4.47 -2.27 -19.93
CA CYS A 772 -4.33 -3.71 -19.94
C CYS A 772 -4.03 -4.24 -18.54
N LEU A 773 -4.73 -5.31 -18.13
CA LEU A 773 -4.49 -6.00 -16.87
C LEU A 773 -3.04 -6.48 -16.72
N PHE A 774 -2.40 -6.81 -17.84
CA PHE A 774 -1.05 -7.39 -17.87
C PHE A 774 0.06 -6.37 -18.15
N ARG A 775 -0.23 -5.06 -18.14
CA ARG A 775 0.74 -4.00 -18.44
C ARG A 775 2.03 -4.10 -17.60
N ASN A 776 1.89 -4.45 -16.32
CA ASN A 776 3.02 -4.59 -15.40
C ASN A 776 3.92 -5.79 -15.75
N ILE A 777 3.34 -6.86 -16.28
CA ILE A 777 4.10 -8.04 -16.77
C ILE A 777 4.85 -7.67 -18.05
N CYS A 778 4.22 -6.84 -18.89
CA CYS A 778 4.82 -6.37 -20.13
C CYS A 778 5.80 -5.20 -19.96
N ASN A 779 6.06 -4.74 -18.71
CA ASN A 779 6.94 -3.60 -18.37
C ASN A 779 6.59 -2.32 -19.14
N ILE A 780 5.29 -2.05 -19.33
CA ILE A 780 4.79 -0.82 -19.96
C ILE A 780 4.32 0.10 -18.83
N TYR A 781 5.04 1.19 -18.62
CA TYR A 781 4.81 2.18 -17.57
C TYR A 781 4.24 3.48 -18.12
#